data_a8ac891f7ca9fb8267fb16f0f21d9144
#
_entry.id   a8ac891f7ca9fb8267fb16f0f21d9144
#
_cell.length_a   1.000
_cell.length_b   1.000
_cell.length_c   1.000
_cell.angle_alpha   90.00
_cell.angle_beta   90.00
_cell.angle_gamma   90.00
#
_symmetry.space_group_name_H-M   'P 1'
#
loop_
_entity.id
_entity.type
_entity.pdbx_description
1 polymer ?
#
loop_
_entity_poly.entity_id
_entity_poly.type
_entity_poly.pdbx_seq_one_letter_code
_entity_poly.pdbx_strand_id
1 'polypeptide(L)'
;MASSEVRINLFHGDRLEYRFCTPTWRQTRRAVPLAEVLAQVEAVDARRCQHLLLGEAALSHPDFDAILARCKARGIRGIAVETDGRALAPDGLLASLQERGVEKLFVVCGGARRNVHEQTMMDEGCYLEAMEGLTRAAASGLGLYIIVPVLRWTARELDPLLDWARGLPGGLKGFLLALPEVGQVPAPMRRVLLSYAEQAEAARRVFDECRRWKIEWGFTTRRGVLPCAAGGALDRFGTVFFDRVTYLRHAPAEEFTRVAACAECSMSQSCPGVEPAYLETYGAAGLTPIPLEVSMDWNLKRANTLEKRDFKNVSDFDNDTEGNGRALLRINGHCNMSCAFCFVDRTVPDFDAEDILGQIERMAKRDPSHLVLSGGEPTLHPSLARFIARGKELGFRTVEIQTNGVKAAVPEYAQVLADAGLTKITVSLHSVDPEQSDKITRLPQAFGKTIASMHNFRRLGVLTQIAHVITKANYEELPHTVRYLREEFPEDEGHLSICFGVAQPISDLVYTWVMPRFDEIKPFMKAALDYCLETRVGFGGMIGQGGYPPCMLDGDLRYYQGNLKNIYRSADWEDQFYKAPRCAGCSFDPHCVGVRRLYVETYGDAEIVPFRADLAAPANPTLIEAPTVTDGALVTLRRRKDDPAAAP
;
A
#
# COMPACT_ATOMS: atom_id res chain seq x y z
N MET A 1 -4.03 3.42 -7.17
CA MET A 1 -5.42 3.02 -6.84
C MET A 1 -6.32 4.20 -7.11
N ALA A 2 -7.32 4.08 -7.98
CA ALA A 2 -8.38 5.07 -8.04
C ALA A 2 -9.03 5.09 -6.66
N SER A 3 -9.16 6.27 -6.05
CA SER A 3 -9.74 6.43 -4.73
C SER A 3 -11.14 5.83 -4.73
N SER A 4 -11.42 4.95 -3.76
CA SER A 4 -12.75 4.39 -3.55
C SER A 4 -13.76 5.46 -3.09
N GLU A 5 -13.25 6.66 -2.82
CA GLU A 5 -14.01 7.83 -2.41
C GLU A 5 -13.92 8.92 -3.48
N VAL A 6 -15.07 9.37 -3.94
CA VAL A 6 -15.20 10.48 -4.91
C VAL A 6 -15.94 11.63 -4.25
N ARG A 7 -15.40 12.85 -4.39
CA ARG A 7 -16.08 14.07 -3.95
C ARG A 7 -16.51 14.88 -5.17
N ILE A 8 -17.77 15.31 -5.20
CA ILE A 8 -18.31 16.25 -6.18
C ILE A 8 -18.73 17.51 -5.43
N ASN A 9 -18.11 18.63 -5.77
CA ASN A 9 -18.47 19.93 -5.21
C ASN A 9 -19.64 20.51 -5.98
N LEU A 10 -20.68 20.95 -5.28
CA LEU A 10 -21.91 21.47 -5.87
C LEU A 10 -21.92 23.00 -6.02
N PHE A 11 -20.89 23.67 -5.54
CA PHE A 11 -20.75 25.13 -5.64
C PHE A 11 -19.33 25.51 -6.08
N HIS A 12 -19.20 26.56 -6.90
CA HIS A 12 -17.92 27.10 -7.34
C HIS A 12 -17.22 27.89 -6.22
N GLY A 13 -15.91 27.78 -6.16
CA GLY A 13 -15.07 28.62 -5.31
C GLY A 13 -15.08 28.24 -3.84
N ASP A 14 -15.74 27.15 -3.50
CA ASP A 14 -16.01 26.79 -2.13
C ASP A 14 -15.17 25.57 -1.72
N ARG A 15 -14.22 25.81 -0.82
CA ARG A 15 -13.65 24.74 0.02
C ARG A 15 -14.04 25.03 1.45
N LEU A 16 -14.54 24.04 2.15
CA LEU A 16 -15.01 24.12 3.54
C LEU A 16 -14.02 24.87 4.45
N GLU A 17 -12.73 24.71 4.16
CA GLU A 17 -11.62 25.25 4.93
C GLU A 17 -11.57 26.79 4.91
N TYR A 18 -12.21 27.43 3.93
CA TYR A 18 -12.18 28.90 3.77
C TYR A 18 -13.40 29.62 4.29
N ARG A 19 -14.50 28.91 4.51
CA ARG A 19 -15.76 29.49 4.99
C ARG A 19 -15.58 30.31 6.25
N PHE A 20 -14.73 29.78 7.16
CA PHE A 20 -14.54 30.35 8.47
C PHE A 20 -13.56 31.53 8.51
N CYS A 21 -12.92 31.81 7.38
CA CYS A 21 -11.86 32.82 7.29
C CYS A 21 -12.21 33.96 6.32
N THR A 22 -13.29 33.86 5.54
CA THR A 22 -13.69 34.87 4.56
C THR A 22 -15.14 35.27 4.76
N PRO A 23 -15.40 36.51 5.28
CA PRO A 23 -16.76 36.99 5.59
C PRO A 23 -17.71 37.04 4.38
N THR A 24 -17.17 37.05 3.17
CA THR A 24 -17.92 37.26 1.92
C THR A 24 -18.31 35.95 1.20
N TRP A 25 -17.93 34.80 1.73
CA TRP A 25 -18.15 33.52 1.03
C TRP A 25 -19.61 33.22 0.69
N ARG A 26 -20.56 33.59 1.57
CA ARG A 26 -21.99 33.39 1.31
C ARG A 26 -22.49 34.25 0.14
N GLN A 27 -21.88 35.41 -0.08
CA GLN A 27 -22.30 36.35 -1.11
C GLN A 27 -21.74 36.01 -2.50
N THR A 28 -20.64 35.27 -2.57
CA THR A 28 -19.94 34.90 -3.81
C THR A 28 -20.25 33.49 -4.30
N ARG A 29 -21.01 32.73 -3.54
CA ARG A 29 -21.32 31.34 -3.80
C ARG A 29 -22.23 31.18 -5.02
N ARG A 30 -21.77 30.47 -6.04
CA ARG A 30 -22.55 30.12 -7.23
C ARG A 30 -22.71 28.60 -7.32
N ALA A 31 -23.95 28.13 -7.48
CA ALA A 31 -24.21 26.74 -7.77
C ALA A 31 -23.51 26.33 -9.07
N VAL A 32 -22.89 25.14 -9.06
CA VAL A 32 -22.35 24.54 -10.28
C VAL A 32 -23.55 24.17 -11.17
N PRO A 33 -23.54 24.51 -12.46
CA PRO A 33 -24.65 24.17 -13.35
C PRO A 33 -24.97 22.68 -13.32
N LEU A 34 -26.25 22.30 -13.31
CA LEU A 34 -26.68 20.91 -13.26
C LEU A 34 -25.97 20.02 -14.29
N ALA A 35 -25.84 20.51 -15.54
CA ALA A 35 -25.19 19.77 -16.62
C ALA A 35 -23.71 19.39 -16.28
N GLU A 36 -22.98 20.29 -15.63
CA GLU A 36 -21.61 20.08 -15.22
C GLU A 36 -21.53 19.09 -14.06
N VAL A 37 -22.42 19.19 -13.07
CA VAL A 37 -22.50 18.21 -11.97
C VAL A 37 -22.84 16.83 -12.51
N LEU A 38 -23.82 16.72 -13.41
CA LEU A 38 -24.19 15.44 -14.01
C LEU A 38 -23.05 14.84 -14.82
N ALA A 39 -22.27 15.64 -15.55
CA ALA A 39 -21.08 15.15 -16.24
C ALA A 39 -20.05 14.55 -15.28
N GLN A 40 -19.84 15.15 -14.11
CA GLN A 40 -18.99 14.58 -13.07
C GLN A 40 -19.56 13.27 -12.51
N VAL A 41 -20.88 13.19 -12.28
CA VAL A 41 -21.55 11.95 -11.84
C VAL A 41 -21.42 10.84 -12.89
N GLU A 42 -21.51 11.17 -14.18
CA GLU A 42 -21.30 10.19 -15.27
C GLU A 42 -19.86 9.65 -15.30
N ALA A 43 -18.88 10.48 -14.99
CA ALA A 43 -17.47 10.09 -14.96
C ALA A 43 -17.11 9.16 -13.77
N VAL A 44 -17.99 9.03 -12.76
CA VAL A 44 -17.77 8.14 -11.62
C VAL A 44 -17.90 6.67 -12.06
N ASP A 45 -16.87 5.87 -11.84
CA ASP A 45 -16.95 4.42 -11.97
C ASP A 45 -17.72 3.83 -10.78
N ALA A 46 -19.01 3.56 -10.98
CA ALA A 46 -19.89 3.05 -9.93
C ALA A 46 -19.47 1.68 -9.37
N ARG A 47 -18.65 0.90 -10.08
CA ARG A 47 -18.15 -0.40 -9.61
C ARG A 47 -16.98 -0.25 -8.63
N ARG A 48 -16.19 0.82 -8.79
CA ARG A 48 -15.01 1.13 -7.97
C ARG A 48 -15.29 2.16 -6.88
N CYS A 49 -16.32 2.99 -7.04
CA CYS A 49 -16.71 4.00 -6.07
C CYS A 49 -17.45 3.34 -4.90
N GLN A 50 -16.83 3.32 -3.73
CA GLN A 50 -17.45 2.84 -2.50
C GLN A 50 -18.25 3.95 -1.80
N HIS A 51 -17.77 5.20 -1.91
CA HIS A 51 -18.40 6.36 -1.30
C HIS A 51 -18.37 7.57 -2.23
N LEU A 52 -19.54 8.16 -2.48
CA LEU A 52 -19.68 9.42 -3.18
C LEU A 52 -20.09 10.51 -2.20
N LEU A 53 -19.23 11.50 -1.97
CA LEU A 53 -19.53 12.67 -1.16
C LEU A 53 -20.04 13.82 -2.06
N LEU A 54 -21.29 14.22 -1.86
CA LEU A 54 -21.83 15.46 -2.39
C LEU A 54 -21.46 16.57 -1.40
N GLY A 55 -20.46 17.36 -1.79
CA GLY A 55 -19.83 18.36 -0.92
C GLY A 55 -20.66 19.60 -0.75
N GLU A 56 -20.36 20.28 0.32
CA GLU A 56 -20.66 21.65 0.68
C GLU A 56 -22.11 22.11 0.54
N ALA A 57 -22.82 22.06 1.69
CA ALA A 57 -24.22 22.49 1.77
C ALA A 57 -25.06 21.94 0.60
N ALA A 58 -24.80 20.67 0.25
CA ALA A 58 -25.44 20.00 -0.89
C ALA A 58 -26.96 20.17 -0.89
N LEU A 59 -27.57 20.18 0.29
CA LEU A 59 -29.01 20.38 0.48
C LEU A 59 -29.52 21.75 0.01
N SER A 60 -28.62 22.73 -0.16
CA SER A 60 -28.98 24.08 -0.64
C SER A 60 -28.85 24.20 -2.17
N HIS A 61 -28.40 23.17 -2.88
CA HIS A 61 -28.29 23.22 -4.34
C HIS A 61 -29.70 23.16 -4.95
N PRO A 62 -30.05 24.06 -5.89
CA PRO A 62 -31.41 24.13 -6.48
C PRO A 62 -31.83 22.81 -7.15
N ASP A 63 -30.87 22.09 -7.74
CA ASP A 63 -31.11 20.84 -8.46
C ASP A 63 -30.68 19.60 -7.66
N PHE A 64 -30.57 19.68 -6.32
CA PHE A 64 -30.08 18.58 -5.48
C PHE A 64 -30.85 17.27 -5.71
N ASP A 65 -32.16 17.36 -5.89
CA ASP A 65 -33.03 16.22 -6.12
C ASP A 65 -32.70 15.48 -7.43
N ALA A 66 -32.47 16.24 -8.49
CA ALA A 66 -32.08 15.70 -9.79
C ALA A 66 -30.70 15.04 -9.75
N ILE A 67 -29.75 15.65 -9.03
CA ILE A 67 -28.39 15.12 -8.83
C ILE A 67 -28.46 13.79 -8.08
N LEU A 68 -29.19 13.75 -6.97
CA LEU A 68 -29.32 12.54 -6.15
C LEU A 68 -30.01 11.40 -6.92
N ALA A 69 -31.08 11.71 -7.65
CA ALA A 69 -31.77 10.76 -8.51
C ALA A 69 -30.82 10.16 -9.58
N ARG A 70 -29.94 11.00 -10.16
CA ARG A 70 -28.95 10.53 -11.13
C ARG A 70 -27.88 9.62 -10.50
N CYS A 71 -27.37 9.96 -9.32
CA CYS A 71 -26.44 9.09 -8.60
C CYS A 71 -27.05 7.70 -8.34
N LYS A 72 -28.30 7.66 -7.89
CA LYS A 72 -29.04 6.41 -7.67
C LYS A 72 -29.25 5.62 -8.97
N ALA A 73 -29.64 6.28 -10.06
CA ALA A 73 -29.84 5.67 -11.38
C ALA A 73 -28.53 5.05 -11.95
N ARG A 74 -27.39 5.62 -11.60
CA ARG A 74 -26.05 5.09 -11.96
C ARG A 74 -25.63 3.90 -11.10
N GLY A 75 -26.41 3.52 -10.10
CA GLY A 75 -26.05 2.44 -9.17
C GLY A 75 -24.92 2.78 -8.20
N ILE A 76 -24.64 4.07 -7.99
CA ILE A 76 -23.65 4.53 -7.03
C ILE A 76 -24.18 4.21 -5.61
N ARG A 77 -23.36 3.54 -4.83
CA ARG A 77 -23.61 3.20 -3.42
C ARG A 77 -22.85 4.14 -2.49
N GLY A 78 -23.20 4.12 -1.21
CA GLY A 78 -22.46 4.90 -0.20
C GLY A 78 -22.60 6.40 -0.41
N ILE A 79 -23.76 6.91 -0.83
CA ILE A 79 -23.97 8.34 -1.05
C ILE A 79 -23.91 9.07 0.28
N ALA A 80 -23.01 10.04 0.38
CA ALA A 80 -22.84 10.91 1.52
C ALA A 80 -23.16 12.37 1.16
N VAL A 81 -23.68 13.11 2.12
CA VAL A 81 -24.06 14.52 1.96
C VAL A 81 -23.37 15.36 3.01
N GLU A 82 -22.67 16.43 2.57
CA GLU A 82 -22.11 17.43 3.46
C GLU A 82 -23.06 18.63 3.60
N THR A 83 -23.31 19.03 4.86
CA THR A 83 -24.26 20.10 5.18
C THR A 83 -23.89 20.80 6.49
N ASP A 84 -24.58 21.88 6.83
CA ASP A 84 -24.65 22.40 8.19
C ASP A 84 -25.84 21.78 8.94
N GLY A 85 -25.77 21.72 10.26
CA GLY A 85 -26.83 21.08 11.05
C GLY A 85 -28.22 21.76 10.90
N ARG A 86 -28.24 23.01 10.55
CA ARG A 86 -29.45 23.82 10.38
C ARG A 86 -30.36 23.29 9.25
N ALA A 87 -29.74 22.88 8.13
CA ALA A 87 -30.47 22.33 7.00
C ALA A 87 -31.18 21.00 7.32
N LEU A 88 -30.82 20.35 8.42
CA LEU A 88 -31.39 19.06 8.87
C LEU A 88 -32.56 19.22 9.85
N ALA A 89 -32.88 20.43 10.29
CA ALA A 89 -33.95 20.68 11.25
C ALA A 89 -35.38 20.39 10.72
N PRO A 90 -35.71 20.55 9.42
CA PRO A 90 -37.05 20.27 8.92
C PRO A 90 -37.51 18.84 9.10
N ASP A 91 -38.76 18.66 9.51
CA ASP A 91 -39.40 17.36 9.68
C ASP A 91 -39.47 16.59 8.35
N GLY A 92 -39.23 15.28 8.42
CA GLY A 92 -39.33 14.36 7.27
C GLY A 92 -38.13 14.38 6.32
N LEU A 93 -37.24 15.39 6.38
CA LEU A 93 -36.10 15.48 5.46
C LEU A 93 -35.15 14.29 5.59
N LEU A 94 -34.79 13.90 6.82
CA LEU A 94 -33.85 12.79 7.05
C LEU A 94 -34.40 11.45 6.54
N ALA A 95 -35.67 11.17 6.73
CA ALA A 95 -36.33 9.98 6.17
C ALA A 95 -36.33 10.01 4.64
N SER A 96 -36.64 11.16 4.04
CA SER A 96 -36.59 11.34 2.58
C SER A 96 -35.16 11.12 2.01
N LEU A 97 -34.11 11.62 2.68
CA LEU A 97 -32.74 11.40 2.26
C LEU A 97 -32.38 9.90 2.29
N GLN A 98 -32.79 9.20 3.34
CA GLN A 98 -32.54 7.77 3.51
C GLN A 98 -33.27 6.95 2.42
N GLU A 99 -34.54 7.22 2.15
CA GLU A 99 -35.31 6.57 1.08
C GLU A 99 -34.68 6.79 -0.31
N ARG A 100 -34.04 7.92 -0.49
CA ARG A 100 -33.36 8.31 -1.74
C ARG A 100 -31.93 7.77 -1.84
N GLY A 101 -31.46 7.01 -0.84
CA GLY A 101 -30.20 6.29 -0.88
C GLY A 101 -29.01 7.03 -0.29
N VAL A 102 -29.25 8.09 0.48
CA VAL A 102 -28.18 8.70 1.31
C VAL A 102 -27.91 7.77 2.49
N GLU A 103 -26.65 7.49 2.75
CA GLU A 103 -26.21 6.61 3.82
C GLU A 103 -25.47 7.35 4.94
N LYS A 104 -24.79 8.46 4.60
CA LYS A 104 -23.94 9.20 5.54
C LYS A 104 -24.22 10.71 5.45
N LEU A 105 -24.11 11.35 6.61
CA LEU A 105 -24.18 12.80 6.75
C LEU A 105 -22.88 13.31 7.35
N PHE A 106 -22.27 14.28 6.69
CA PHE A 106 -21.12 15.03 7.16
C PHE A 106 -21.58 16.43 7.55
N VAL A 107 -21.65 16.69 8.87
CA VAL A 107 -22.28 17.90 9.38
C VAL A 107 -21.27 18.79 10.05
N VAL A 108 -21.17 20.03 9.56
CA VAL A 108 -20.26 21.03 10.14
C VAL A 108 -20.82 21.56 11.45
N CYS A 109 -20.01 21.48 12.52
CA CYS A 109 -20.33 22.00 13.82
C CYS A 109 -19.21 22.92 14.32
N GLY A 110 -19.53 24.20 14.54
CA GLY A 110 -18.57 25.21 14.99
C GLY A 110 -18.21 25.15 16.47
N GLY A 111 -18.98 24.42 17.30
CA GLY A 111 -18.73 24.29 18.72
C GLY A 111 -20.00 23.97 19.53
N ALA A 112 -19.84 23.50 20.75
CA ALA A 112 -20.95 23.16 21.65
C ALA A 112 -21.59 24.40 22.32
N ARG A 113 -20.92 25.54 22.34
CA ARG A 113 -21.45 26.79 22.90
C ARG A 113 -21.95 27.71 21.81
N ARG A 114 -23.07 28.38 22.07
CA ARG A 114 -23.75 29.26 21.11
C ARG A 114 -22.79 30.28 20.48
N ASN A 115 -22.11 31.06 21.32
CA ASN A 115 -21.22 32.11 20.84
C ASN A 115 -20.06 31.58 19.96
N VAL A 116 -19.51 30.42 20.27
CA VAL A 116 -18.44 29.80 19.48
C VAL A 116 -18.99 29.24 18.19
N HIS A 117 -20.12 28.55 18.24
CA HIS A 117 -20.77 28.01 17.04
C HIS A 117 -21.13 29.13 16.05
N GLU A 118 -21.87 30.15 16.50
CA GLU A 118 -22.33 31.25 15.66
C GLU A 118 -21.16 32.08 15.11
N GLN A 119 -20.12 32.31 15.92
CA GLN A 119 -18.89 32.94 15.46
C GLN A 119 -18.20 32.11 14.37
N THR A 120 -18.09 30.80 14.56
CA THR A 120 -17.44 29.91 13.60
C THR A 120 -18.24 29.80 12.32
N MET A 121 -19.57 29.66 12.44
CA MET A 121 -20.46 29.56 11.27
C MET A 121 -20.70 30.90 10.61
N MET A 122 -20.28 32.02 11.22
CA MET A 122 -20.52 33.40 10.80
C MET A 122 -22.02 33.66 10.55
N ASP A 123 -22.89 33.14 11.41
CA ASP A 123 -24.33 33.17 11.30
C ASP A 123 -24.97 33.28 12.66
N GLU A 124 -25.38 34.49 13.01
CA GLU A 124 -26.04 34.75 14.30
C GLU A 124 -27.42 34.09 14.36
N GLY A 125 -27.74 33.45 15.46
CA GLY A 125 -29.01 32.73 15.67
C GLY A 125 -29.07 31.31 15.12
N CYS A 126 -28.07 30.81 14.41
CA CYS A 126 -28.09 29.47 13.80
C CYS A 126 -27.91 28.32 14.80
N TYR A 127 -27.46 28.61 16.04
CA TYR A 127 -27.04 27.57 17.00
C TYR A 127 -28.14 26.57 17.36
N LEU A 128 -29.33 27.04 17.72
CA LEU A 128 -30.42 26.16 18.18
C LEU A 128 -30.87 25.20 17.06
N GLU A 129 -31.10 25.71 15.87
CA GLU A 129 -31.51 24.90 14.71
C GLU A 129 -30.43 23.89 14.33
N ALA A 130 -29.13 24.29 14.41
CA ALA A 130 -28.02 23.40 14.10
C ALA A 130 -27.90 22.26 15.11
N MET A 131 -28.04 22.54 16.41
CA MET A 131 -27.99 21.50 17.45
C MET A 131 -29.19 20.56 17.39
N GLU A 132 -30.36 21.09 17.06
CA GLU A 132 -31.57 20.28 16.83
C GLU A 132 -31.38 19.35 15.61
N GLY A 133 -30.93 19.89 14.48
CA GLY A 133 -30.67 19.11 13.27
C GLY A 133 -29.62 18.00 13.50
N LEU A 134 -28.54 18.29 14.21
CA LEU A 134 -27.53 17.29 14.60
C LEU A 134 -28.11 16.21 15.50
N THR A 135 -28.94 16.58 16.47
CA THR A 135 -29.61 15.62 17.38
C THR A 135 -30.56 14.70 16.62
N ARG A 136 -31.35 15.26 15.70
CA ARG A 136 -32.24 14.49 14.81
C ARG A 136 -31.45 13.57 13.87
N ALA A 137 -30.37 14.06 13.30
CA ALA A 137 -29.50 13.28 12.42
C ALA A 137 -28.89 12.07 13.17
N ALA A 138 -28.45 12.26 14.41
CA ALA A 138 -27.94 11.18 15.25
C ALA A 138 -28.99 10.09 15.53
N ALA A 139 -30.27 10.47 15.65
CA ALA A 139 -31.38 9.56 15.91
C ALA A 139 -31.95 8.91 14.62
N SER A 140 -31.57 9.38 13.42
CA SER A 140 -32.19 8.98 12.14
C SER A 140 -31.79 7.59 11.65
N GLY A 141 -30.70 7.02 12.15
CA GLY A 141 -30.09 5.80 11.61
C GLY A 141 -29.10 6.03 10.45
N LEU A 142 -29.01 7.26 9.90
CA LEU A 142 -27.95 7.63 8.97
C LEU A 142 -26.60 7.69 9.69
N GLY A 143 -25.51 7.38 8.99
CA GLY A 143 -24.16 7.48 9.55
C GLY A 143 -23.77 8.95 9.75
N LEU A 144 -23.86 9.47 10.98
CA LEU A 144 -23.51 10.86 11.29
C LEU A 144 -21.99 11.02 11.54
N TYR A 145 -21.39 11.97 10.83
CA TYR A 145 -20.03 12.46 11.03
C TYR A 145 -20.06 13.96 11.35
N ILE A 146 -19.39 14.37 12.41
CA ILE A 146 -19.26 15.79 12.77
C ILE A 146 -17.94 16.32 12.21
N ILE A 147 -18.01 17.39 11.44
CA ILE A 147 -16.86 18.15 10.95
C ILE A 147 -16.64 19.36 11.86
N VAL A 148 -15.44 19.49 12.41
CA VAL A 148 -15.07 20.61 13.29
C VAL A 148 -14.00 21.46 12.63
N PRO A 149 -14.27 22.73 12.30
CA PRO A 149 -13.25 23.66 11.87
C PRO A 149 -12.28 23.96 13.02
N VAL A 150 -10.98 23.72 12.80
CA VAL A 150 -9.96 23.91 13.84
C VAL A 150 -9.35 25.30 13.76
N LEU A 151 -9.93 26.19 14.52
CA LEU A 151 -9.52 27.59 14.69
C LEU A 151 -9.09 27.82 16.15
N ARG A 152 -8.44 28.93 16.43
CA ARG A 152 -7.92 29.24 17.78
C ARG A 152 -9.00 29.22 18.87
N TRP A 153 -10.22 29.62 18.55
CA TRP A 153 -11.34 29.57 19.51
C TRP A 153 -12.05 28.21 19.55
N THR A 154 -12.20 27.49 18.42
CA THR A 154 -12.83 26.16 18.42
C THR A 154 -11.93 25.10 19.07
N ALA A 155 -10.61 25.22 18.91
CA ALA A 155 -9.66 24.32 19.59
C ALA A 155 -9.77 24.33 21.12
N ARG A 156 -10.18 25.46 21.70
CA ARG A 156 -10.44 25.57 23.15
C ARG A 156 -11.76 24.94 23.59
N GLU A 157 -12.67 24.72 22.64
CA GLU A 157 -14.01 24.19 22.85
C GLU A 157 -14.15 22.71 22.46
N LEU A 158 -13.03 22.04 22.11
CA LEU A 158 -13.07 20.64 21.69
C LEU A 158 -13.60 19.70 22.79
N ASP A 159 -13.16 19.88 24.06
CA ASP A 159 -13.63 19.02 25.14
C ASP A 159 -15.13 19.19 25.42
N PRO A 160 -15.68 20.41 25.57
CA PRO A 160 -17.14 20.61 25.66
C PRO A 160 -17.90 20.04 24.46
N LEU A 161 -17.33 20.11 23.26
CA LEU A 161 -17.97 19.58 22.05
C LEU A 161 -17.99 18.04 22.06
N LEU A 162 -16.88 17.42 22.47
CA LEU A 162 -16.79 15.97 22.62
C LEU A 162 -17.75 15.46 23.70
N ASP A 163 -17.84 16.14 24.83
CA ASP A 163 -18.79 15.78 25.91
C ASP A 163 -20.24 15.88 25.46
N TRP A 164 -20.59 16.94 24.73
CA TRP A 164 -21.92 17.08 24.12
C TRP A 164 -22.20 15.97 23.09
N ALA A 165 -21.25 15.69 22.20
CA ALA A 165 -21.42 14.70 21.14
C ALA A 165 -21.56 13.27 21.67
N ARG A 166 -20.94 12.97 22.84
CA ARG A 166 -21.13 11.68 23.54
C ARG A 166 -22.57 11.46 23.98
N GLY A 167 -23.30 12.53 24.26
CA GLY A 167 -24.72 12.49 24.66
C GLY A 167 -25.72 12.38 23.50
N LEU A 168 -25.27 12.36 22.24
CA LEU A 168 -26.18 12.29 21.09
C LEU A 168 -26.93 10.95 21.03
N PRO A 169 -28.25 10.96 20.77
CA PRO A 169 -29.04 9.75 20.63
C PRO A 169 -28.64 8.95 19.38
N GLY A 170 -28.67 7.62 19.44
CA GLY A 170 -28.34 6.77 18.29
C GLY A 170 -26.86 6.67 17.94
N GLY A 171 -26.04 7.53 18.49
CA GLY A 171 -24.60 7.50 18.37
C GLY A 171 -24.04 8.17 17.13
N LEU A 172 -22.78 8.52 17.24
CA LEU A 172 -21.95 9.17 16.22
C LEU A 172 -21.11 8.11 15.51
N LYS A 173 -20.89 8.24 14.21
CA LYS A 173 -20.00 7.35 13.44
C LYS A 173 -18.58 7.87 13.37
N GLY A 174 -18.38 9.19 13.38
CA GLY A 174 -17.05 9.74 13.35
C GLY A 174 -16.94 11.24 13.60
N PHE A 175 -15.71 11.66 13.88
CA PHE A 175 -15.28 13.06 14.01
C PHE A 175 -14.23 13.39 12.96
N LEU A 176 -14.43 14.49 12.25
CA LEU A 176 -13.47 15.00 11.27
C LEU A 176 -13.04 16.42 11.63
N LEU A 177 -11.76 16.69 11.49
CA LEU A 177 -11.20 18.02 11.71
C LEU A 177 -10.95 18.70 10.37
N ALA A 178 -11.49 19.89 10.20
CA ALA A 178 -11.20 20.76 9.07
C ALA A 178 -10.08 21.73 9.46
N LEU A 179 -8.93 21.59 8.80
CA LEU A 179 -7.74 22.42 9.02
C LEU A 179 -7.62 23.45 7.89
N PRO A 180 -7.85 24.74 8.13
CA PRO A 180 -7.66 25.75 7.10
C PRO A 180 -6.21 25.84 6.63
N GLU A 181 -6.04 26.00 5.31
CA GLU A 181 -4.75 26.21 4.68
C GLU A 181 -4.28 27.64 4.89
N VAL A 182 -3.08 27.83 5.43
CA VAL A 182 -2.57 29.17 5.79
C VAL A 182 -2.44 30.08 4.57
N GLY A 183 -2.00 29.50 3.42
CA GLY A 183 -1.83 30.23 2.16
C GLY A 183 -3.12 30.80 1.57
N GLN A 184 -4.24 30.19 1.90
CA GLN A 184 -5.55 30.61 1.38
C GLN A 184 -6.27 31.62 2.28
N VAL A 185 -5.72 31.84 3.51
CA VAL A 185 -6.32 32.78 4.44
C VAL A 185 -5.62 34.13 4.29
N PRO A 186 -6.36 35.24 4.12
CA PRO A 186 -5.77 36.57 4.04
C PRO A 186 -4.85 36.86 5.22
N ALA A 187 -3.69 37.46 4.99
CA ALA A 187 -2.64 37.65 5.98
C ALA A 187 -3.15 38.27 7.32
N PRO A 188 -4.05 39.29 7.34
CA PRO A 188 -4.57 39.83 8.60
C PRO A 188 -5.40 38.83 9.41
N MET A 189 -5.99 37.83 8.74
CA MET A 189 -6.86 36.81 9.34
C MET A 189 -6.07 35.58 9.80
N ARG A 190 -4.82 35.39 9.39
CA ARG A 190 -4.00 34.20 9.74
C ARG A 190 -3.80 34.05 11.25
N ARG A 191 -3.90 35.12 12.02
CA ARG A 191 -3.84 35.08 13.50
C ARG A 191 -4.90 34.19 14.17
N VAL A 192 -5.99 33.88 13.47
CA VAL A 192 -7.06 33.00 13.98
C VAL A 192 -6.75 31.51 13.77
N LEU A 193 -5.78 31.20 12.94
CA LEU A 193 -5.32 29.85 12.69
C LEU A 193 -4.43 29.37 13.85
N LEU A 194 -4.16 28.10 13.85
CA LEU A 194 -3.25 27.42 14.76
C LEU A 194 -1.95 27.07 14.03
N SER A 195 -0.83 27.11 14.75
CA SER A 195 0.39 26.49 14.24
C SER A 195 0.19 24.99 14.04
N TYR A 196 1.03 24.35 13.24
CA TYR A 196 0.93 22.89 13.03
C TYR A 196 1.09 22.09 14.32
N ALA A 197 1.91 22.56 15.28
CA ALA A 197 2.03 21.92 16.58
C ALA A 197 0.73 22.01 17.40
N GLU A 198 0.08 23.20 17.42
CA GLU A 198 -1.22 23.39 18.06
C GLU A 198 -2.33 22.57 17.38
N GLN A 199 -2.29 22.47 16.02
CA GLN A 199 -3.20 21.59 15.26
C GLN A 199 -3.00 20.12 15.60
N ALA A 200 -1.74 19.68 15.74
CA ALA A 200 -1.41 18.32 16.14
C ALA A 200 -1.93 17.99 17.55
N GLU A 201 -1.81 18.95 18.49
CA GLU A 201 -2.34 18.78 19.84
C GLU A 201 -3.87 18.69 19.86
N ALA A 202 -4.55 19.57 19.12
CA ALA A 202 -6.00 19.55 18.98
C ALA A 202 -6.48 18.22 18.36
N ALA A 203 -5.80 17.75 17.32
CA ALA A 203 -6.09 16.47 16.67
C ALA A 203 -5.90 15.29 17.64
N ARG A 204 -4.82 15.29 18.41
CA ARG A 204 -4.54 14.22 19.39
C ARG A 204 -5.67 14.07 20.41
N ARG A 205 -6.19 15.17 20.94
CA ARG A 205 -7.30 15.17 21.90
C ARG A 205 -8.56 14.53 21.30
N VAL A 206 -8.97 14.93 20.11
CA VAL A 206 -10.15 14.39 19.44
C VAL A 206 -9.97 12.90 19.10
N PHE A 207 -8.83 12.54 18.56
CA PHE A 207 -8.58 11.16 18.12
C PHE A 207 -8.46 10.17 19.28
N ASP A 208 -7.88 10.60 20.43
CA ASP A 208 -7.81 9.75 21.60
C ASP A 208 -9.22 9.45 22.15
N GLU A 209 -10.15 10.43 22.12
CA GLU A 209 -11.55 10.19 22.49
C GLU A 209 -12.29 9.32 21.46
N CYS A 210 -12.13 9.56 20.17
CA CYS A 210 -12.73 8.74 19.13
C CYS A 210 -12.30 7.27 19.23
N ARG A 211 -11.05 7.00 19.58
CA ARG A 211 -10.56 5.64 19.83
C ARG A 211 -11.26 5.00 21.04
N ARG A 212 -11.45 5.75 22.14
CA ARG A 212 -12.17 5.25 23.30
C ARG A 212 -13.63 4.91 22.97
N TRP A 213 -14.24 5.70 22.08
CA TRP A 213 -15.63 5.48 21.66
C TRP A 213 -15.75 4.45 20.53
N LYS A 214 -14.64 4.02 19.95
CA LYS A 214 -14.59 3.12 18.79
C LYS A 214 -15.34 3.67 17.57
N ILE A 215 -15.22 4.97 17.33
CA ILE A 215 -15.75 5.67 16.16
C ILE A 215 -14.62 6.11 15.23
N GLU A 216 -14.98 6.40 13.99
CA GLU A 216 -14.04 6.87 12.98
C GLU A 216 -13.55 8.29 13.27
N TRP A 217 -12.36 8.62 12.78
CA TRP A 217 -11.77 9.95 12.93
C TRP A 217 -10.87 10.27 11.75
N GLY A 218 -10.70 11.55 11.45
CA GLY A 218 -9.84 11.97 10.35
C GLY A 218 -9.83 13.47 10.13
N PHE A 219 -9.37 13.86 8.94
CA PHE A 219 -9.39 15.24 8.47
C PHE A 219 -10.24 15.34 7.22
N THR A 220 -10.96 16.45 7.05
CA THR A 220 -11.73 16.72 5.82
C THR A 220 -10.82 17.15 4.68
N THR A 221 -9.66 17.68 5.02
CA THR A 221 -8.69 18.21 4.06
C THR A 221 -7.63 17.18 3.76
N ARG A 222 -7.22 17.11 2.52
CA ARG A 222 -6.09 16.26 2.10
C ARG A 222 -4.77 16.69 2.73
N ARG A 223 -4.72 17.85 3.36
CA ARG A 223 -3.48 18.39 3.96
C ARG A 223 -3.23 17.95 5.40
N GLY A 224 -4.23 17.71 6.24
CA GLY A 224 -4.08 17.26 7.62
C GLY A 224 -2.93 17.97 8.39
N VAL A 225 -2.40 17.37 9.45
CA VAL A 225 -1.23 17.89 10.18
C VAL A 225 0.08 17.33 9.61
N LEU A 226 1.13 18.15 9.51
CA LEU A 226 2.45 17.66 9.10
C LEU A 226 3.01 16.67 10.14
N PRO A 227 3.57 15.53 9.70
CA PRO A 227 4.13 14.54 10.63
C PRO A 227 5.21 15.09 11.54
N CYS A 228 6.08 15.95 10.99
CA CYS A 228 7.15 16.60 11.76
C CYS A 228 6.62 17.54 12.86
N ALA A 229 5.44 18.12 12.69
CA ALA A 229 4.78 18.91 13.72
C ALA A 229 4.07 18.04 14.78
N ALA A 230 3.77 16.80 14.43
CA ALA A 230 3.16 15.83 15.34
C ALA A 230 4.16 15.14 16.27
N GLY A 231 5.43 15.51 16.22
CA GLY A 231 6.48 14.92 17.07
C GLY A 231 6.71 13.42 16.80
N GLY A 232 6.48 12.95 15.57
CA GLY A 232 6.64 11.54 15.22
C GLY A 232 5.52 10.61 15.69
N ALA A 233 4.46 11.12 16.32
CA ALA A 233 3.29 10.33 16.74
C ALA A 233 2.40 9.97 15.52
N LEU A 234 3.00 9.37 14.50
CA LEU A 234 2.36 9.07 13.21
C LEU A 234 1.21 8.04 13.34
N ASP A 235 1.31 7.14 14.29
CA ASP A 235 0.29 6.13 14.61
C ASP A 235 -1.05 6.73 15.07
N ARG A 236 -1.04 7.99 15.50
CA ARG A 236 -2.24 8.68 15.99
C ARG A 236 -3.02 9.43 14.90
N PHE A 237 -2.46 9.57 13.69
CA PHE A 237 -3.05 10.38 12.62
C PHE A 237 -3.74 9.57 11.51
N GLY A 238 -3.86 8.23 11.67
CA GLY A 238 -4.72 7.35 10.88
C GLY A 238 -4.54 7.37 9.37
N THR A 239 -5.51 6.79 8.68
CA THR A 239 -5.53 6.60 7.22
C THR A 239 -5.55 7.89 6.40
N VAL A 240 -6.13 8.97 6.94
CA VAL A 240 -6.26 10.26 6.25
C VAL A 240 -4.90 10.89 5.90
N PHE A 241 -3.87 10.60 6.70
CA PHE A 241 -2.51 11.05 6.40
C PHE A 241 -2.00 10.51 5.05
N PHE A 242 -2.47 9.38 4.59
CA PHE A 242 -2.07 8.74 3.34
C PHE A 242 -2.71 9.32 2.09
N ASP A 243 -4.00 9.61 2.14
CA ASP A 243 -4.66 10.34 1.07
C ASP A 243 -3.99 11.68 0.85
N ARG A 244 -3.50 12.25 1.94
CA ARG A 244 -2.68 13.45 1.90
C ARG A 244 -1.35 13.25 1.17
N VAL A 245 -0.58 12.20 1.50
CA VAL A 245 0.72 11.98 0.86
C VAL A 245 0.56 11.70 -0.63
N THR A 246 -0.46 10.96 -1.03
CA THR A 246 -0.78 10.76 -2.44
C THR A 246 -1.14 12.06 -3.13
N TYR A 247 -1.94 12.91 -2.48
CA TYR A 247 -2.30 14.23 -3.00
C TYR A 247 -1.09 15.18 -3.08
N LEU A 248 -0.27 15.21 -2.06
CA LEU A 248 0.88 16.11 -1.98
C LEU A 248 1.98 15.76 -2.99
N ARG A 249 2.09 14.49 -3.41
CA ARG A 249 2.96 14.11 -4.54
C ARG A 249 2.55 14.75 -5.86
N HIS A 250 1.27 15.08 -6.01
CA HIS A 250 0.71 15.72 -7.22
C HIS A 250 0.45 17.22 -7.02
N ALA A 251 0.72 17.78 -5.82
CA ALA A 251 0.62 19.22 -5.60
C ALA A 251 1.76 19.93 -6.34
N PRO A 252 1.50 21.07 -7.00
CA PRO A 252 2.55 21.85 -7.62
C PRO A 252 3.66 22.17 -6.62
N ALA A 253 4.91 21.88 -6.99
CA ALA A 253 6.07 22.12 -6.11
C ALA A 253 6.20 23.60 -5.66
N GLU A 254 5.59 24.49 -6.43
CA GLU A 254 5.58 25.94 -6.20
C GLU A 254 4.75 26.37 -4.97
N GLU A 255 3.82 25.49 -4.52
CA GLU A 255 2.97 25.77 -3.34
C GLU A 255 3.69 25.48 -2.02
N PHE A 256 4.87 24.83 -2.04
CA PHE A 256 5.55 24.37 -0.84
C PHE A 256 7.05 24.69 -0.87
N THR A 257 7.63 24.82 0.29
CA THR A 257 9.09 24.98 0.45
C THR A 257 9.62 23.99 1.50
N ARG A 258 10.89 23.66 1.37
CA ARG A 258 11.60 22.81 2.34
C ARG A 258 12.42 23.66 3.27
N VAL A 259 12.33 23.35 4.56
CA VAL A 259 13.17 23.98 5.62
C VAL A 259 14.38 23.09 5.90
N ALA A 260 15.37 23.62 6.61
CA ALA A 260 16.60 22.88 6.93
C ALA A 260 16.32 21.50 7.57
N ALA A 261 15.33 21.42 8.46
CA ALA A 261 14.90 20.15 9.08
C ALA A 261 14.43 19.08 8.08
N CYS A 262 14.04 19.45 6.87
CA CYS A 262 13.62 18.48 5.84
C CYS A 262 14.78 17.67 5.27
N ALA A 263 16.02 18.15 5.37
CA ALA A 263 17.19 17.45 4.85
C ALA A 263 17.46 16.14 5.61
N GLU A 264 17.17 16.12 6.91
CA GLU A 264 17.38 14.96 7.79
C GLU A 264 16.08 14.14 8.00
N CYS A 265 14.97 14.53 7.35
CA CYS A 265 13.67 13.91 7.57
C CYS A 265 13.47 12.71 6.66
N SER A 266 13.20 11.55 7.23
CA SER A 266 12.89 10.32 6.47
C SER A 266 11.66 10.44 5.56
N MET A 267 10.75 11.39 5.86
CA MET A 267 9.56 11.68 5.07
C MET A 267 9.81 12.72 3.95
N SER A 268 11.02 13.25 3.81
CA SER A 268 11.31 14.39 2.92
C SER A 268 10.95 14.14 1.46
N GLN A 269 11.12 12.91 0.96
CA GLN A 269 10.77 12.56 -0.41
C GLN A 269 9.26 12.41 -0.65
N SER A 270 8.52 12.05 0.39
CA SER A 270 7.07 11.83 0.33
C SER A 270 6.25 13.04 0.79
N CYS A 271 6.90 14.01 1.40
CA CYS A 271 6.28 15.24 1.90
C CYS A 271 6.71 16.41 1.00
N PRO A 272 5.80 17.25 0.49
CA PRO A 272 6.15 18.39 -0.36
C PRO A 272 6.91 19.48 0.39
N GLY A 273 6.80 19.51 1.72
CA GLY A 273 7.34 20.56 2.55
C GLY A 273 6.28 21.36 3.29
N VAL A 274 6.55 22.62 3.51
CA VAL A 274 5.75 23.55 4.31
C VAL A 274 5.22 24.66 3.42
N GLU A 275 4.01 25.13 3.66
CA GLU A 275 3.48 26.31 2.95
C GLU A 275 4.31 27.57 3.23
N PRO A 276 4.75 28.32 2.23
CA PRO A 276 5.47 29.57 2.44
C PRO A 276 4.74 30.52 3.39
N ALA A 277 3.43 30.67 3.22
CA ALA A 277 2.59 31.49 4.07
C ALA A 277 2.56 31.04 5.56
N TYR A 278 2.75 29.74 5.79
CA TYR A 278 2.93 29.23 7.16
C TYR A 278 4.26 29.71 7.74
N LEU A 279 5.34 29.60 6.99
CA LEU A 279 6.67 30.03 7.44
C LEU A 279 6.73 31.53 7.69
N GLU A 280 6.05 32.34 6.88
CA GLU A 280 5.90 33.79 7.10
C GLU A 280 5.16 34.10 8.41
N THR A 281 4.19 33.25 8.78
CA THR A 281 3.32 33.49 9.94
C THR A 281 3.87 32.91 11.24
N TYR A 282 4.46 31.70 11.17
CA TYR A 282 4.85 30.91 12.37
C TYR A 282 6.33 30.56 12.40
N GLY A 283 7.07 30.75 11.28
CA GLY A 283 8.44 30.26 11.16
C GLY A 283 8.54 28.74 11.07
N ALA A 284 9.75 28.23 11.17
CA ALA A 284 10.04 26.79 11.14
C ALA A 284 10.15 26.14 12.55
N ALA A 285 9.92 26.89 13.61
CA ALA A 285 10.00 26.37 14.98
C ALA A 285 8.96 25.27 15.22
N GLY A 286 9.38 24.15 15.82
CA GLY A 286 8.50 23.00 16.09
C GLY A 286 8.36 22.01 14.93
N LEU A 287 9.05 22.23 13.79
CA LEU A 287 9.15 21.25 12.72
C LEU A 287 10.37 20.36 12.96
N THR A 288 10.15 19.17 13.48
CA THR A 288 11.20 18.23 13.85
C THR A 288 11.35 17.14 12.78
N PRO A 289 12.56 16.84 12.27
CA PRO A 289 12.77 15.74 11.34
C PRO A 289 12.22 14.43 11.89
N ILE A 290 11.61 13.64 11.04
CA ILE A 290 11.13 12.30 11.42
C ILE A 290 12.26 11.31 11.19
N PRO A 291 12.77 10.64 12.24
CA PRO A 291 13.78 9.60 12.11
C PRO A 291 13.25 8.41 11.29
N LEU A 292 14.16 7.69 10.62
CA LEU A 292 13.79 6.55 9.78
C LEU A 292 13.07 5.46 10.58
N GLU A 293 13.52 5.17 11.79
CA GLU A 293 12.94 4.14 12.66
C GLU A 293 11.48 4.43 13.00
N VAL A 294 11.15 5.70 13.25
CA VAL A 294 9.78 6.13 13.58
C VAL A 294 8.86 5.94 12.39
N SER A 295 9.31 6.35 11.21
CA SER A 295 8.51 6.22 9.99
C SER A 295 8.34 4.75 9.58
N MET A 296 9.37 3.93 9.76
CA MET A 296 9.31 2.49 9.50
C MET A 296 8.39 1.76 10.48
N ASP A 297 8.49 2.01 11.79
CA ASP A 297 7.62 1.42 12.80
C ASP A 297 6.14 1.76 12.56
N TRP A 298 5.87 3.01 12.22
CA TRP A 298 4.54 3.45 11.89
C TRP A 298 3.95 2.76 10.64
N ASN A 299 4.73 2.61 9.56
CA ASN A 299 4.28 1.90 8.36
C ASN A 299 3.94 0.43 8.64
N LEU A 300 4.72 -0.23 9.49
CA LEU A 300 4.44 -1.59 9.91
C LEU A 300 3.16 -1.70 10.74
N LYS A 301 2.96 -0.80 11.69
CA LYS A 301 1.72 -0.73 12.47
C LYS A 301 0.51 -0.50 11.59
N ARG A 302 0.66 0.30 10.55
CA ARG A 302 -0.41 0.55 9.60
C ARG A 302 -0.70 -0.62 8.67
N ALA A 303 0.31 -1.29 8.14
CA ALA A 303 0.10 -2.53 7.38
C ALA A 303 -0.77 -3.52 8.18
N ASN A 304 -0.65 -3.45 9.53
CA ASN A 304 -1.48 -4.22 10.45
C ASN A 304 -2.88 -3.62 10.77
N THR A 305 -3.18 -2.40 10.30
CA THR A 305 -4.45 -1.68 10.59
C THR A 305 -5.25 -1.29 9.34
N LEU A 306 -4.68 -1.50 8.14
CA LEU A 306 -5.46 -1.41 6.90
C LEU A 306 -6.66 -2.32 7.04
N GLU A 307 -7.83 -1.83 6.63
CA GLU A 307 -9.13 -2.45 6.75
C GLU A 307 -9.04 -3.98 6.81
N LYS A 308 -9.52 -4.56 7.90
CA LYS A 308 -9.70 -6.01 7.98
C LYS A 308 -10.58 -6.40 6.80
N ARG A 309 -9.96 -6.78 5.68
CA ARG A 309 -10.69 -7.49 4.65
C ARG A 309 -11.28 -8.71 5.35
N ASP A 310 -12.57 -8.86 5.23
CA ASP A 310 -13.29 -9.96 5.86
C ASP A 310 -12.99 -11.25 5.08
N PHE A 311 -11.73 -11.72 5.23
CA PHE A 311 -11.31 -13.00 4.66
C PHE A 311 -11.99 -14.12 5.43
N LYS A 312 -13.08 -14.63 4.87
CA LYS A 312 -13.84 -15.74 5.48
C LYS A 312 -13.20 -17.08 5.19
N ASN A 313 -12.56 -17.20 4.03
CA ASN A 313 -11.95 -18.45 3.57
C ASN A 313 -10.57 -18.17 2.96
N VAL A 314 -9.74 -19.20 2.94
CA VAL A 314 -8.43 -19.12 2.29
C VAL A 314 -8.51 -18.78 0.80
N SER A 315 -9.61 -19.10 0.14
CA SER A 315 -9.87 -18.77 -1.27
C SER A 315 -10.11 -17.28 -1.53
N ASP A 316 -10.47 -16.51 -0.52
CA ASP A 316 -10.65 -15.06 -0.62
C ASP A 316 -9.31 -14.31 -0.64
N PHE A 317 -8.23 -14.99 -0.30
CA PHE A 317 -6.89 -14.47 -0.26
C PHE A 317 -6.13 -14.89 -1.52
N ASP A 318 -6.06 -14.00 -2.49
CA ASP A 318 -5.38 -14.07 -3.79
C ASP A 318 -4.48 -15.33 -4.00
N ASN A 319 -5.07 -16.37 -4.53
CA ASN A 319 -4.43 -17.65 -4.78
C ASN A 319 -4.38 -17.88 -6.28
N ASP A 320 -3.58 -17.08 -6.96
CA ASP A 320 -3.47 -17.14 -8.40
C ASP A 320 -2.81 -18.43 -8.87
N THR A 321 -3.48 -19.12 -9.78
CA THR A 321 -3.04 -20.41 -10.30
C THR A 321 -3.24 -20.57 -11.79
N GLU A 322 -3.77 -19.56 -12.47
CA GLU A 322 -4.12 -19.73 -13.87
C GLU A 322 -2.90 -19.57 -14.80
N GLY A 323 -2.56 -20.62 -15.49
CA GLY A 323 -1.77 -20.58 -16.72
C GLY A 323 -0.29 -20.95 -16.63
N ASN A 324 0.33 -21.17 -15.44
CA ASN A 324 1.76 -21.48 -15.32
C ASN A 324 2.08 -22.82 -14.62
N GLY A 325 1.10 -23.64 -14.32
CA GLY A 325 1.28 -24.92 -13.62
C GLY A 325 1.70 -24.78 -12.15
N ARG A 326 1.64 -23.58 -11.57
CA ARG A 326 2.06 -23.27 -10.20
C ARG A 326 0.90 -22.79 -9.35
N ALA A 327 0.50 -23.59 -8.39
CA ALA A 327 -0.57 -23.30 -7.44
C ALA A 327 0.02 -22.62 -6.19
N LEU A 328 -0.10 -21.31 -6.07
CA LEU A 328 0.35 -20.55 -4.88
C LEU A 328 -0.80 -20.42 -3.89
N LEU A 329 -0.59 -20.88 -2.66
CA LEU A 329 -1.55 -20.79 -1.56
C LEU A 329 -0.95 -20.08 -0.36
N ARG A 330 -1.49 -18.92 0.00
CA ARG A 330 -1.11 -18.19 1.21
C ARG A 330 -1.98 -18.67 2.37
N ILE A 331 -1.35 -19.32 3.36
CA ILE A 331 -2.05 -20.03 4.44
C ILE A 331 -2.21 -19.19 5.72
N ASN A 332 -1.46 -18.10 5.85
CA ASN A 332 -1.52 -17.18 6.98
C ASN A 332 -0.97 -15.80 6.63
N GLY A 333 -1.31 -14.78 7.44
CA GLY A 333 -0.68 -13.46 7.41
C GLY A 333 0.39 -13.27 8.49
N HIS A 334 0.40 -14.15 9.50
CA HIS A 334 1.33 -14.07 10.63
C HIS A 334 2.79 -14.33 10.21
N CYS A 335 3.74 -13.53 10.74
CA CYS A 335 5.17 -13.66 10.48
C CYS A 335 5.98 -13.23 11.70
N ASN A 336 7.08 -13.91 11.95
CA ASN A 336 8.05 -13.58 13.01
C ASN A 336 9.09 -12.53 12.59
N MET A 337 9.08 -12.08 11.33
CA MET A 337 9.87 -10.96 10.81
C MET A 337 9.00 -9.74 10.53
N SER A 338 9.62 -8.57 10.36
CA SER A 338 8.95 -7.30 10.09
C SER A 338 9.63 -6.50 8.99
N CYS A 339 9.93 -7.18 7.86
CA CYS A 339 10.65 -6.59 6.73
C CYS A 339 9.93 -5.34 6.18
N ALA A 340 10.67 -4.24 5.99
CA ALA A 340 10.10 -2.95 5.55
C ALA A 340 9.52 -2.99 4.13
N PHE A 341 10.00 -3.90 3.28
CA PHE A 341 9.56 -4.09 1.91
C PHE A 341 8.43 -5.11 1.76
N CYS A 342 7.95 -5.72 2.86
CA CYS A 342 6.96 -6.79 2.82
C CYS A 342 5.63 -6.30 2.25
N PHE A 343 5.07 -7.05 1.30
CA PHE A 343 3.77 -6.80 0.69
C PHE A 343 2.64 -7.66 1.27
N VAL A 344 2.96 -8.57 2.21
CA VAL A 344 1.96 -9.45 2.82
C VAL A 344 1.10 -8.66 3.80
N ASP A 345 -0.20 -8.76 3.64
CA ASP A 345 -1.17 -8.22 4.59
C ASP A 345 -1.17 -9.07 5.87
N ARG A 346 -0.67 -8.49 6.96
CA ARG A 346 -0.57 -9.17 8.26
C ARG A 346 -1.88 -9.20 9.05
N THR A 347 -2.92 -8.56 8.54
CA THR A 347 -4.26 -8.63 9.13
C THR A 347 -5.00 -9.91 8.73
N VAL A 348 -4.46 -10.63 7.74
CA VAL A 348 -4.98 -11.93 7.33
C VAL A 348 -4.79 -12.92 8.49
N PRO A 349 -5.88 -13.59 8.94
CA PRO A 349 -5.80 -14.56 10.01
C PRO A 349 -5.05 -15.82 9.57
N ASP A 350 -4.66 -16.65 10.51
CA ASP A 350 -4.33 -18.05 10.23
C ASP A 350 -5.63 -18.74 9.83
N PHE A 351 -5.69 -19.28 8.62
CA PHE A 351 -6.89 -19.95 8.14
C PHE A 351 -7.07 -21.32 8.81
N ASP A 352 -8.30 -21.78 8.86
CA ASP A 352 -8.62 -23.11 9.37
C ASP A 352 -7.95 -24.19 8.50
N ALA A 353 -7.44 -25.24 9.17
CA ALA A 353 -6.71 -26.30 8.50
C ALA A 353 -7.54 -27.07 7.46
N GLU A 354 -8.83 -27.28 7.72
CA GLU A 354 -9.72 -27.99 6.80
C GLU A 354 -10.05 -27.13 5.56
N ASP A 355 -10.17 -25.81 5.73
CA ASP A 355 -10.36 -24.90 4.60
C ASP A 355 -9.13 -24.90 3.67
N ILE A 356 -7.91 -24.86 4.25
CA ILE A 356 -6.66 -24.95 3.49
C ILE A 356 -6.57 -26.30 2.75
N LEU A 357 -6.86 -27.41 3.39
CA LEU A 357 -6.87 -28.74 2.76
C LEU A 357 -7.87 -28.82 1.62
N GLY A 358 -9.08 -28.29 1.82
CA GLY A 358 -10.08 -28.22 0.77
C GLY A 358 -9.63 -27.39 -0.43
N GLN A 359 -8.84 -26.33 -0.22
CA GLN A 359 -8.28 -25.53 -1.30
C GLN A 359 -7.18 -26.31 -2.03
N ILE A 360 -6.30 -26.99 -1.33
CA ILE A 360 -5.26 -27.83 -1.93
C ILE A 360 -5.90 -28.91 -2.84
N GLU A 361 -7.00 -29.53 -2.39
CA GLU A 361 -7.75 -30.51 -3.20
C GLU A 361 -8.36 -29.88 -4.46
N ARG A 362 -8.91 -28.67 -4.37
CA ARG A 362 -9.43 -27.94 -5.53
C ARG A 362 -8.32 -27.61 -6.53
N MET A 363 -7.15 -27.21 -6.05
CA MET A 363 -5.97 -26.92 -6.88
C MET A 363 -5.46 -28.18 -7.58
N ALA A 364 -5.35 -29.30 -6.88
CA ALA A 364 -4.91 -30.57 -7.45
C ALA A 364 -5.80 -31.07 -8.60
N LYS A 365 -7.12 -30.80 -8.53
CA LYS A 365 -8.05 -31.16 -9.62
C LYS A 365 -7.84 -30.34 -10.89
N ARG A 366 -7.22 -29.16 -10.79
CA ARG A 366 -6.93 -28.29 -11.93
C ARG A 366 -5.58 -28.65 -12.57
N ASP A 367 -4.51 -28.61 -11.76
CA ASP A 367 -3.15 -28.96 -12.17
C ASP A 367 -2.30 -29.36 -10.94
N PRO A 368 -1.94 -30.65 -10.80
CA PRO A 368 -1.12 -31.12 -9.68
C PRO A 368 0.38 -30.97 -9.92
N SER A 369 0.83 -30.02 -10.74
CA SER A 369 2.26 -29.90 -11.07
C SER A 369 3.07 -29.36 -9.90
N HIS A 370 2.68 -28.20 -9.35
CA HIS A 370 3.50 -27.48 -8.38
C HIS A 370 2.63 -26.74 -7.34
N LEU A 371 2.66 -27.19 -6.11
CA LEU A 371 2.02 -26.54 -4.98
C LEU A 371 3.05 -25.67 -4.24
N VAL A 372 2.74 -24.42 -4.02
CA VAL A 372 3.53 -23.47 -3.22
C VAL A 372 2.74 -23.01 -2.02
N LEU A 373 3.21 -23.33 -0.82
CA LEU A 373 2.66 -22.87 0.44
C LEU A 373 3.44 -21.64 0.91
N SER A 374 2.76 -20.52 1.04
CA SER A 374 3.32 -19.21 1.37
C SER A 374 2.43 -18.51 2.41
N GLY A 375 2.66 -17.22 2.65
CA GLY A 375 1.87 -16.41 3.56
C GLY A 375 2.71 -15.31 4.18
N GLY A 376 2.50 -15.03 5.46
CA GLY A 376 3.46 -14.30 6.28
C GLY A 376 4.71 -15.16 6.45
N GLU A 377 4.66 -16.12 7.39
CA GLU A 377 5.65 -17.18 7.52
C GLU A 377 4.92 -18.53 7.68
N PRO A 378 4.92 -19.40 6.66
CA PRO A 378 4.13 -20.63 6.68
C PRO A 378 4.59 -21.62 7.76
N THR A 379 5.87 -21.60 8.16
CA THR A 379 6.38 -22.48 9.22
C THR A 379 5.78 -22.20 10.60
N LEU A 380 5.13 -21.06 10.78
CA LEU A 380 4.41 -20.74 12.01
C LEU A 380 3.03 -21.42 12.08
N HIS A 381 2.47 -21.85 10.94
CA HIS A 381 1.20 -22.55 10.94
C HIS A 381 1.36 -23.98 11.51
N PRO A 382 0.58 -24.37 12.53
CA PRO A 382 0.79 -25.65 13.24
C PRO A 382 0.55 -26.88 12.34
N SER A 383 -0.28 -26.78 11.33
CA SER A 383 -0.64 -27.87 10.42
C SER A 383 0.18 -27.91 9.13
N LEU A 384 1.30 -27.17 9.02
CA LEU A 384 2.07 -27.08 7.77
C LEU A 384 2.50 -28.46 7.23
N ALA A 385 3.01 -29.35 8.09
CA ALA A 385 3.42 -30.71 7.69
C ALA A 385 2.23 -31.51 7.11
N ARG A 386 1.04 -31.34 7.66
CA ARG A 386 -0.20 -31.97 7.14
C ARG A 386 -0.56 -31.46 5.74
N PHE A 387 -0.37 -30.17 5.49
CA PHE A 387 -0.61 -29.58 4.15
C PHE A 387 0.38 -30.10 3.11
N ILE A 388 1.65 -30.22 3.48
CA ILE A 388 2.70 -30.79 2.64
C ILE A 388 2.36 -32.23 2.29
N ALA A 389 2.04 -33.05 3.30
CA ALA A 389 1.68 -34.46 3.11
C ALA A 389 0.46 -34.60 2.17
N ARG A 390 -0.57 -33.77 2.38
CA ARG A 390 -1.77 -33.80 1.53
C ARG A 390 -1.45 -33.41 0.09
N GLY A 391 -0.60 -32.39 -0.13
CA GLY A 391 -0.13 -32.05 -1.48
C GLY A 391 0.58 -33.22 -2.17
N LYS A 392 1.44 -33.94 -1.44
CA LYS A 392 2.14 -35.11 -1.95
C LYS A 392 1.20 -36.27 -2.28
N GLU A 393 0.23 -36.57 -1.41
CA GLU A 393 -0.81 -37.58 -1.61
C GLU A 393 -1.67 -37.30 -2.85
N LEU A 394 -1.98 -36.04 -3.11
CA LEU A 394 -2.77 -35.61 -4.26
C LEU A 394 -1.99 -35.60 -5.58
N GLY A 395 -0.70 -35.95 -5.55
CA GLY A 395 0.12 -36.11 -6.73
C GLY A 395 0.83 -34.85 -7.20
N PHE A 396 0.90 -33.79 -6.40
CA PHE A 396 1.77 -32.67 -6.75
C PHE A 396 3.21 -33.13 -6.91
N ARG A 397 3.79 -32.87 -8.07
CA ARG A 397 5.18 -33.24 -8.37
C ARG A 397 6.17 -32.44 -7.51
N THR A 398 5.90 -31.15 -7.33
CA THR A 398 6.65 -30.26 -6.47
C THR A 398 5.75 -29.75 -5.37
N VAL A 399 6.16 -29.92 -4.11
CA VAL A 399 5.57 -29.24 -2.96
C VAL A 399 6.64 -28.31 -2.40
N GLU A 400 6.40 -27.03 -2.49
CA GLU A 400 7.31 -25.93 -2.12
C GLU A 400 6.77 -25.14 -0.93
N ILE A 401 7.65 -24.68 -0.05
CA ILE A 401 7.34 -23.62 0.89
C ILE A 401 8.19 -22.37 0.59
N GLN A 402 7.60 -21.19 0.75
CA GLN A 402 8.32 -19.93 0.77
C GLN A 402 8.47 -19.48 2.22
N THR A 403 9.71 -19.44 2.73
CA THR A 403 9.99 -19.27 4.16
C THR A 403 11.17 -18.35 4.42
N ASN A 404 11.19 -17.72 5.58
CA ASN A 404 12.38 -17.03 6.08
C ASN A 404 13.42 -18.00 6.72
N GLY A 405 13.10 -19.26 6.86
CA GLY A 405 14.00 -20.30 7.35
C GLY A 405 14.22 -20.35 8.87
N VAL A 406 13.83 -19.33 9.62
CA VAL A 406 14.19 -19.20 11.05
C VAL A 406 13.80 -20.41 11.89
N LYS A 407 12.59 -20.93 11.71
CA LYS A 407 12.12 -22.10 12.47
C LYS A 407 12.78 -23.39 12.02
N ALA A 408 13.11 -23.50 10.74
CA ALA A 408 13.77 -24.68 10.17
C ALA A 408 15.31 -24.71 10.42
N ALA A 409 15.85 -23.71 11.13
CA ALA A 409 17.19 -23.81 11.72
C ALA A 409 17.31 -24.96 12.73
N VAL A 410 16.17 -25.39 13.31
CA VAL A 410 16.09 -26.60 14.16
C VAL A 410 16.04 -27.81 13.23
N PRO A 411 17.07 -28.69 13.25
CA PRO A 411 17.18 -29.81 12.31
C PRO A 411 16.00 -30.79 12.36
N GLU A 412 15.46 -31.06 13.54
CA GLU A 412 14.31 -31.93 13.75
C GLU A 412 13.05 -31.40 13.08
N TYR A 413 12.85 -30.07 13.08
CA TYR A 413 11.71 -29.47 12.40
C TYR A 413 11.87 -29.53 10.88
N ALA A 414 13.09 -29.32 10.36
CA ALA A 414 13.35 -29.47 8.93
C ALA A 414 13.11 -30.92 8.48
N GLN A 415 13.51 -31.89 9.29
CA GLN A 415 13.28 -33.33 9.05
C GLN A 415 11.76 -33.62 8.97
N VAL A 416 10.95 -33.14 9.92
CA VAL A 416 9.49 -33.32 9.90
C VAL A 416 8.88 -32.84 8.58
N LEU A 417 9.31 -31.68 8.05
CA LEU A 417 8.80 -31.16 6.78
C LEU A 417 9.26 -32.00 5.58
N ALA A 418 10.51 -32.46 5.59
CA ALA A 418 11.05 -33.35 4.54
C ALA A 418 10.31 -34.70 4.53
N ASP A 419 10.11 -35.31 5.69
CA ASP A 419 9.38 -36.58 5.85
C ASP A 419 7.93 -36.47 5.41
N ALA A 420 7.31 -35.28 5.56
CA ALA A 420 5.98 -34.98 5.05
C ALA A 420 5.92 -34.90 3.51
N GLY A 421 7.06 -34.89 2.82
CA GLY A 421 7.13 -34.87 1.36
C GLY A 421 7.45 -33.50 0.76
N LEU A 422 8.04 -32.58 1.53
CA LEU A 422 8.55 -31.32 1.02
C LEU A 422 9.67 -31.57 0.01
N THR A 423 9.55 -31.01 -1.19
CA THR A 423 10.53 -31.24 -2.27
C THR A 423 11.37 -30.02 -2.57
N LYS A 424 10.88 -28.83 -2.23
CA LYS A 424 11.55 -27.55 -2.52
C LYS A 424 11.27 -26.51 -1.45
N ILE A 425 12.27 -25.68 -1.20
CA ILE A 425 12.12 -24.44 -0.42
C ILE A 425 12.57 -23.24 -1.25
N THR A 426 11.88 -22.11 -1.07
CA THR A 426 12.38 -20.79 -1.46
C THR A 426 12.62 -20.00 -0.19
N VAL A 427 13.89 -19.74 0.11
CA VAL A 427 14.32 -19.07 1.34
C VAL A 427 14.53 -17.58 1.10
N SER A 428 13.95 -16.75 1.94
CA SER A 428 14.15 -15.30 1.91
C SER A 428 15.50 -14.95 2.55
N LEU A 429 16.45 -14.48 1.73
CA LEU A 429 17.76 -14.00 2.18
C LEU A 429 18.08 -12.68 1.48
N HIS A 430 18.10 -11.59 2.24
CA HIS A 430 18.14 -10.22 1.67
C HIS A 430 19.46 -9.48 1.94
N SER A 431 20.36 -10.04 2.71
CA SER A 431 21.75 -9.63 2.90
C SER A 431 22.56 -10.80 3.41
N VAL A 432 23.85 -10.82 3.12
CA VAL A 432 24.83 -11.79 3.65
C VAL A 432 25.70 -11.17 4.75
N ASP A 433 25.52 -9.90 5.04
CA ASP A 433 25.99 -9.26 6.26
C ASP A 433 24.96 -9.49 7.38
N PRO A 434 25.36 -10.10 8.53
CA PRO A 434 24.45 -10.42 9.62
C PRO A 434 23.73 -9.20 10.21
N GLU A 435 24.44 -8.07 10.40
CA GLU A 435 23.85 -6.87 10.98
C GLU A 435 22.87 -6.22 10.00
N GLN A 436 23.22 -6.18 8.73
CA GLN A 436 22.35 -5.64 7.69
C GLN A 436 21.11 -6.53 7.49
N SER A 437 21.29 -7.86 7.51
CA SER A 437 20.17 -8.81 7.47
C SER A 437 19.19 -8.58 8.63
N ASP A 438 19.69 -8.43 9.85
CA ASP A 438 18.86 -8.17 11.04
C ASP A 438 18.12 -6.82 10.93
N LYS A 439 18.77 -5.79 10.40
CA LYS A 439 18.13 -4.47 10.13
C LYS A 439 17.01 -4.58 9.09
N ILE A 440 17.25 -5.30 7.99
CA ILE A 440 16.27 -5.49 6.91
C ILE A 440 15.07 -6.30 7.39
N THR A 441 15.32 -7.41 8.09
CA THR A 441 14.28 -8.34 8.55
C THR A 441 13.64 -7.94 9.88
N ARG A 442 14.31 -7.07 10.65
CA ARG A 442 13.95 -6.66 12.01
C ARG A 442 13.81 -7.82 12.99
N LEU A 443 14.61 -8.84 12.77
CA LEU A 443 14.71 -9.99 13.66
C LEU A 443 16.19 -10.26 14.00
N PRO A 444 16.61 -10.01 15.25
CA PRO A 444 17.98 -10.29 15.66
C PRO A 444 18.36 -11.75 15.46
N GLN A 445 19.60 -11.97 15.01
CA GLN A 445 20.16 -13.31 14.74
C GLN A 445 19.39 -14.13 13.68
N ALA A 446 18.65 -13.46 12.80
CA ALA A 446 17.90 -14.13 11.73
C ALA A 446 18.85 -14.74 10.70
N PHE A 447 19.91 -14.03 10.31
CA PHE A 447 20.86 -14.46 9.29
C PHE A 447 21.39 -15.89 9.54
N GLY A 448 22.01 -16.12 10.71
CA GLY A 448 22.60 -17.43 11.04
C GLY A 448 21.56 -18.56 11.04
N LYS A 449 20.32 -18.27 11.49
CA LYS A 449 19.22 -19.25 11.45
C LYS A 449 18.78 -19.55 10.03
N THR A 450 18.68 -18.54 9.17
CA THR A 450 18.33 -18.72 7.77
C THR A 450 19.37 -19.60 7.05
N ILE A 451 20.68 -19.32 7.22
CA ILE A 451 21.75 -20.15 6.65
C ILE A 451 21.71 -21.58 7.20
N ALA A 452 21.56 -21.76 8.52
CA ALA A 452 21.42 -23.09 9.12
C ALA A 452 20.24 -23.89 8.55
N SER A 453 19.11 -23.24 8.27
CA SER A 453 17.97 -23.90 7.64
C SER A 453 18.27 -24.36 6.21
N MET A 454 19.00 -23.58 5.44
CA MET A 454 19.43 -23.97 4.09
C MET A 454 20.32 -25.22 4.13
N HIS A 455 21.29 -25.28 5.06
CA HIS A 455 22.11 -26.49 5.27
C HIS A 455 21.27 -27.70 5.70
N ASN A 456 20.29 -27.50 6.60
CA ASN A 456 19.41 -28.58 7.04
C ASN A 456 18.64 -29.20 5.88
N PHE A 457 17.94 -28.36 5.09
CA PHE A 457 17.15 -28.84 3.95
C PHE A 457 18.00 -29.47 2.85
N ARG A 458 19.17 -28.92 2.59
CA ARG A 458 20.10 -29.52 1.60
C ARG A 458 20.56 -30.93 2.00
N ARG A 459 20.94 -31.13 3.28
CA ARG A 459 21.28 -32.47 3.79
C ARG A 459 20.14 -33.47 3.65
N LEU A 460 18.90 -32.99 3.64
CA LEU A 460 17.68 -33.77 3.45
C LEU A 460 17.28 -33.95 1.98
N GLY A 461 18.07 -33.45 1.02
CA GLY A 461 17.78 -33.56 -0.40
C GLY A 461 16.65 -32.66 -0.88
N VAL A 462 16.24 -31.66 -0.07
CA VAL A 462 15.23 -30.66 -0.44
C VAL A 462 15.89 -29.56 -1.27
N LEU A 463 15.35 -29.30 -2.46
CA LEU A 463 15.85 -28.26 -3.36
C LEU A 463 15.74 -26.89 -2.71
N THR A 464 16.81 -26.09 -2.80
CA THR A 464 16.89 -24.78 -2.17
C THR A 464 17.06 -23.68 -3.20
N GLN A 465 16.13 -22.76 -3.22
CA GLN A 465 16.18 -21.52 -4.00
C GLN A 465 16.20 -20.32 -3.05
N ILE A 466 16.91 -19.27 -3.41
CA ILE A 466 16.97 -18.03 -2.64
C ILE A 466 16.03 -16.99 -3.27
N ALA A 467 15.20 -16.34 -2.46
CA ALA A 467 14.48 -15.12 -2.84
C ALA A 467 15.22 -13.91 -2.27
N HIS A 468 15.72 -13.04 -3.15
CA HIS A 468 16.42 -11.82 -2.78
C HIS A 468 15.65 -10.59 -3.25
N VAL A 469 15.09 -9.85 -2.29
CA VAL A 469 14.41 -8.58 -2.59
C VAL A 469 15.43 -7.45 -2.55
N ILE A 470 15.57 -6.76 -3.68
CA ILE A 470 16.47 -5.63 -3.86
C ILE A 470 15.87 -4.39 -3.21
N THR A 471 16.64 -3.76 -2.35
CA THR A 471 16.28 -2.56 -1.59
C THR A 471 17.44 -1.56 -1.57
N LYS A 472 17.20 -0.32 -1.13
CA LYS A 472 18.27 0.66 -0.87
C LYS A 472 19.30 0.18 0.16
N ALA A 473 18.90 -0.75 1.00
CA ALA A 473 19.79 -1.28 2.04
C ALA A 473 20.76 -2.34 1.56
N ASN A 474 20.53 -2.94 0.36
CA ASN A 474 21.30 -4.12 -0.07
C ASN A 474 21.68 -4.14 -1.57
N TYR A 475 21.26 -3.17 -2.39
CA TYR A 475 21.51 -3.25 -3.84
C TYR A 475 23.00 -3.21 -4.20
N GLU A 476 23.82 -2.54 -3.41
CA GLU A 476 25.28 -2.49 -3.62
C GLU A 476 25.96 -3.83 -3.28
N GLU A 477 25.33 -4.64 -2.41
CA GLU A 477 25.85 -5.93 -1.97
C GLU A 477 25.55 -7.06 -2.97
N LEU A 478 24.78 -6.87 -4.02
CA LEU A 478 24.35 -7.94 -4.94
C LEU A 478 25.51 -8.82 -5.43
N PRO A 479 26.67 -8.29 -5.88
CA PRO A 479 27.81 -9.13 -6.29
C PRO A 479 28.41 -9.91 -5.12
N HIS A 480 28.44 -9.31 -3.93
CA HIS A 480 28.95 -9.97 -2.72
C HIS A 480 28.00 -11.09 -2.27
N THR A 481 26.69 -10.85 -2.35
CA THR A 481 25.68 -11.87 -2.02
C THR A 481 25.86 -13.14 -2.85
N VAL A 482 26.02 -13.01 -4.17
CA VAL A 482 26.21 -14.19 -5.04
C VAL A 482 27.52 -14.89 -4.76
N ARG A 483 28.59 -14.14 -4.52
CA ARG A 483 29.91 -14.69 -4.15
C ARG A 483 29.85 -15.50 -2.86
N TYR A 484 29.28 -14.90 -1.80
CA TYR A 484 29.08 -15.56 -0.52
C TYR A 484 28.29 -16.88 -0.68
N LEU A 485 27.18 -16.85 -1.42
CA LEU A 485 26.37 -18.05 -1.65
C LEU A 485 27.16 -19.15 -2.36
N ARG A 486 28.01 -18.81 -3.30
CA ARG A 486 28.86 -19.77 -4.01
C ARG A 486 29.96 -20.34 -3.10
N GLU A 487 30.53 -19.54 -2.21
CA GLU A 487 31.53 -19.96 -1.23
C GLU A 487 30.92 -20.84 -0.13
N GLU A 488 29.73 -20.44 0.40
CA GLU A 488 29.03 -21.18 1.45
C GLU A 488 28.49 -22.54 0.97
N PHE A 489 28.14 -22.63 -0.33
CA PHE A 489 27.57 -23.83 -0.93
C PHE A 489 28.38 -24.30 -2.16
N PRO A 490 29.66 -24.68 -2.00
CA PRO A 490 30.56 -24.98 -3.11
C PRO A 490 30.18 -26.21 -3.91
N GLU A 491 29.54 -27.20 -3.27
CA GLU A 491 29.16 -28.47 -3.90
C GLU A 491 27.88 -28.38 -4.74
N ASP A 492 27.28 -27.20 -4.80
CA ASP A 492 25.97 -26.98 -5.42
C ASP A 492 26.05 -26.50 -6.87
N GLU A 493 27.04 -26.96 -7.62
CA GLU A 493 27.18 -26.60 -9.02
C GLU A 493 25.91 -26.96 -9.81
N GLY A 494 25.16 -25.92 -10.25
CA GLY A 494 23.93 -26.10 -11.02
C GLY A 494 22.64 -26.33 -10.19
N HIS A 495 22.73 -26.46 -8.87
CA HIS A 495 21.55 -26.60 -7.99
C HIS A 495 21.24 -25.35 -7.17
N LEU A 496 22.21 -24.45 -7.01
CA LEU A 496 22.02 -23.17 -6.35
C LEU A 496 21.34 -22.20 -7.31
N SER A 497 20.25 -21.59 -6.89
CA SER A 497 19.57 -20.56 -7.68
C SER A 497 19.08 -19.41 -6.82
N ILE A 498 19.14 -18.20 -7.39
CA ILE A 498 18.68 -16.98 -6.74
C ILE A 498 17.61 -16.28 -7.60
N CYS A 499 16.49 -15.93 -7.00
CA CYS A 499 15.46 -15.08 -7.59
C CYS A 499 15.65 -13.64 -7.12
N PHE A 500 15.93 -12.75 -8.05
CA PHE A 500 15.98 -11.32 -7.78
C PHE A 500 14.61 -10.68 -8.03
N GLY A 501 14.16 -9.89 -7.09
CA GLY A 501 12.95 -9.09 -7.24
C GLY A 501 13.14 -7.71 -6.62
N VAL A 502 12.50 -6.70 -7.20
CA VAL A 502 12.50 -5.35 -6.61
C VAL A 502 11.46 -5.25 -5.49
N ALA A 503 11.73 -4.38 -4.53
CA ALA A 503 10.84 -4.16 -3.39
C ALA A 503 9.42 -3.74 -3.83
N GLN A 504 8.40 -4.31 -3.20
CA GLN A 504 6.98 -4.05 -3.46
C GLN A 504 6.24 -3.84 -2.14
N PRO A 505 6.56 -2.81 -1.36
CA PRO A 505 5.93 -2.62 -0.07
C PRO A 505 4.43 -2.34 -0.22
N ILE A 506 3.64 -2.74 0.77
CA ILE A 506 2.19 -2.46 0.84
C ILE A 506 1.91 -0.96 0.79
N SER A 507 2.80 -0.14 1.34
CA SER A 507 2.60 1.29 1.46
C SER A 507 3.48 2.06 0.48
N ASP A 508 2.87 2.94 -0.30
CA ASP A 508 3.54 3.87 -1.21
C ASP A 508 4.56 4.77 -0.49
N LEU A 509 4.32 5.05 0.79
CA LEU A 509 5.21 5.88 1.62
C LEU A 509 6.55 5.23 1.88
N VAL A 510 6.56 3.91 2.02
CA VAL A 510 7.80 3.15 2.24
C VAL A 510 8.58 3.01 0.95
N TYR A 511 7.91 3.13 -0.20
CA TYR A 511 8.50 2.82 -1.49
C TYR A 511 9.78 3.61 -1.76
N THR A 512 9.76 4.91 -1.53
CA THR A 512 10.92 5.79 -1.73
C THR A 512 12.09 5.50 -0.78
N TRP A 513 11.85 4.84 0.33
CA TRP A 513 12.91 4.47 1.29
C TRP A 513 13.53 3.12 0.99
N VAL A 514 12.73 2.21 0.45
CA VAL A 514 13.19 0.84 0.22
C VAL A 514 13.56 0.59 -1.24
N MET A 515 12.93 1.27 -2.20
CA MET A 515 13.19 1.06 -3.62
C MET A 515 14.26 2.02 -4.13
N PRO A 516 15.45 1.54 -4.56
CA PRO A 516 16.44 2.35 -5.27
C PRO A 516 15.98 2.62 -6.70
N ARG A 517 16.63 3.57 -7.39
CA ARG A 517 16.42 3.77 -8.82
C ARG A 517 17.03 2.61 -9.61
N PHE A 518 16.49 2.32 -10.78
CA PHE A 518 17.04 1.25 -11.61
C PHE A 518 18.47 1.55 -12.07
N ASP A 519 18.78 2.82 -12.36
CA ASP A 519 20.14 3.22 -12.73
C ASP A 519 21.14 3.04 -11.58
N GLU A 520 20.71 3.18 -10.32
CA GLU A 520 21.52 2.88 -9.13
C GLU A 520 21.80 1.38 -9.01
N ILE A 521 20.78 0.53 -9.25
CA ILE A 521 20.89 -0.93 -9.17
C ILE A 521 21.75 -1.50 -10.30
N LYS A 522 21.65 -0.93 -11.50
CA LYS A 522 22.18 -1.48 -12.76
C LYS A 522 23.63 -1.99 -12.67
N PRO A 523 24.62 -1.22 -12.21
CA PRO A 523 26.02 -1.67 -12.19
C PRO A 523 26.22 -2.89 -11.29
N PHE A 524 25.59 -2.91 -10.14
CA PHE A 524 25.71 -4.01 -9.17
C PHE A 524 24.94 -5.25 -9.64
N MET A 525 23.78 -5.06 -10.25
CA MET A 525 23.00 -6.17 -10.81
C MET A 525 23.76 -6.84 -11.97
N LYS A 526 24.33 -6.06 -12.90
CA LYS A 526 25.14 -6.62 -13.99
C LYS A 526 26.33 -7.41 -13.45
N ALA A 527 27.06 -6.86 -12.48
CA ALA A 527 28.20 -7.56 -11.88
C ALA A 527 27.78 -8.86 -11.16
N ALA A 528 26.63 -8.88 -10.49
CA ALA A 528 26.09 -10.08 -9.85
C ALA A 528 25.69 -11.13 -10.88
N LEU A 529 25.00 -10.73 -11.95
CA LEU A 529 24.53 -11.64 -12.99
C LEU A 529 25.69 -12.19 -13.84
N ASP A 530 26.69 -11.38 -14.16
CA ASP A 530 27.91 -11.84 -14.85
C ASP A 530 28.63 -12.90 -13.99
N TYR A 531 28.77 -12.67 -12.68
CA TYR A 531 29.33 -13.67 -11.77
C TYR A 531 28.46 -14.96 -11.70
N CYS A 532 27.13 -14.84 -11.72
CA CYS A 532 26.25 -16.00 -11.80
C CYS A 532 26.51 -16.82 -13.09
N LEU A 533 26.68 -16.14 -14.24
CA LEU A 533 26.99 -16.80 -15.51
C LEU A 533 28.36 -17.51 -15.47
N GLU A 534 29.38 -16.86 -14.93
CA GLU A 534 30.75 -17.40 -14.82
C GLU A 534 30.81 -18.62 -13.89
N THR A 535 30.09 -18.57 -12.77
CA THR A 535 30.16 -19.59 -11.71
C THR A 535 29.02 -20.59 -11.73
N ARG A 536 28.15 -20.50 -12.75
CA ARG A 536 26.99 -21.40 -12.93
C ARG A 536 25.99 -21.40 -11.78
N VAL A 537 25.84 -20.26 -11.10
CA VAL A 537 24.73 -20.03 -10.16
C VAL A 537 23.46 -19.70 -10.99
N GLY A 538 22.41 -20.49 -10.80
CA GLY A 538 21.13 -20.20 -11.46
C GLY A 538 20.52 -18.89 -10.98
N PHE A 539 19.92 -18.11 -11.87
CA PHE A 539 19.23 -16.88 -11.48
C PHE A 539 17.94 -16.67 -12.28
N GLY A 540 17.02 -15.88 -11.71
CA GLY A 540 15.74 -15.61 -12.35
C GLY A 540 14.87 -14.63 -11.57
N GLY A 541 13.56 -14.65 -11.84
CA GLY A 541 12.56 -13.84 -11.12
C GLY A 541 12.47 -12.38 -11.53
N MET A 542 13.34 -11.88 -12.42
CA MET A 542 13.47 -10.46 -12.74
C MET A 542 12.30 -9.91 -13.56
N ILE A 543 11.74 -10.69 -14.48
CA ILE A 543 10.60 -10.29 -15.32
C ILE A 543 9.29 -10.61 -14.61
N GLY A 544 8.25 -9.88 -14.91
CA GLY A 544 6.94 -10.07 -14.27
C GLY A 544 6.93 -9.53 -12.85
N GLN A 545 6.57 -10.35 -11.88
CA GLN A 545 6.50 -9.92 -10.47
C GLN A 545 7.81 -9.37 -9.92
N GLY A 546 8.96 -9.86 -10.42
CA GLY A 546 10.26 -9.34 -10.05
C GLY A 546 10.50 -7.87 -10.40
N GLY A 547 9.77 -7.36 -11.42
CA GLY A 547 9.70 -5.93 -11.72
C GLY A 547 10.97 -5.31 -12.31
N TYR A 548 11.89 -6.11 -12.85
CA TYR A 548 13.16 -5.63 -13.43
C TYR A 548 13.26 -6.04 -14.92
N PRO A 549 12.70 -5.24 -15.84
CA PRO A 549 12.63 -5.60 -17.24
C PRO A 549 14.00 -5.43 -17.98
N PRO A 550 14.18 -6.07 -19.16
CA PRO A 550 15.45 -6.09 -19.89
C PRO A 550 16.04 -4.73 -20.23
N CYS A 551 15.20 -3.73 -20.48
CA CYS A 551 15.66 -2.36 -20.76
C CYS A 551 16.45 -1.74 -19.60
N MET A 552 16.26 -2.21 -18.38
CA MET A 552 17.01 -1.77 -17.20
C MET A 552 18.44 -2.34 -17.17
N LEU A 553 18.73 -3.37 -17.96
CA LEU A 553 20.06 -3.97 -18.15
C LEU A 553 20.57 -3.80 -19.59
N ASP A 554 20.26 -2.65 -20.20
CA ASP A 554 20.70 -2.26 -21.54
C ASP A 554 20.27 -3.23 -22.65
N GLY A 555 19.23 -4.03 -22.42
CA GLY A 555 18.73 -5.02 -23.36
C GLY A 555 19.64 -6.25 -23.53
N ASP A 556 20.55 -6.49 -22.60
CA ASP A 556 21.42 -7.67 -22.64
C ASP A 556 20.62 -8.95 -22.38
N LEU A 557 20.33 -9.67 -23.45
CA LEU A 557 19.51 -10.87 -23.41
C LEU A 557 20.16 -12.06 -22.71
N ARG A 558 21.48 -12.02 -22.47
CA ARG A 558 22.16 -13.07 -21.69
C ARG A 558 21.52 -13.26 -20.33
N TYR A 559 20.92 -12.21 -19.76
CA TYR A 559 20.27 -12.26 -18.46
C TYR A 559 18.81 -12.73 -18.50
N TYR A 560 18.23 -12.94 -19.70
CA TYR A 560 16.78 -13.17 -19.82
C TYR A 560 16.39 -14.36 -20.71
N GLN A 561 17.30 -14.92 -21.50
CA GLN A 561 16.95 -15.86 -22.56
C GLN A 561 16.23 -17.13 -22.09
N GLY A 562 16.48 -17.62 -20.89
CA GLY A 562 15.78 -18.77 -20.31
C GLY A 562 14.34 -18.48 -19.85
N ASN A 563 13.99 -17.19 -19.67
CA ASN A 563 12.74 -16.78 -19.00
C ASN A 563 11.63 -16.33 -19.98
N LEU A 564 11.93 -16.20 -21.29
CA LEU A 564 10.99 -15.63 -22.29
C LEU A 564 9.71 -16.43 -22.48
N LYS A 565 9.76 -17.76 -22.29
CA LYS A 565 8.63 -18.65 -22.52
C LYS A 565 7.64 -18.71 -21.34
N ASN A 566 8.07 -18.25 -20.16
CA ASN A 566 7.35 -18.41 -18.90
C ASN A 566 6.92 -17.10 -18.26
N ILE A 567 6.81 -16.02 -19.06
CA ILE A 567 6.32 -14.74 -18.52
C ILE A 567 4.81 -14.87 -18.36
N TYR A 568 4.41 -15.07 -17.12
CA TYR A 568 3.01 -15.10 -16.75
C TYR A 568 2.40 -13.70 -16.84
N ARG A 569 1.26 -13.59 -17.51
CA ARG A 569 0.42 -12.40 -17.56
C ARG A 569 -0.91 -12.74 -16.92
N SER A 570 -1.21 -12.14 -15.80
CA SER A 570 -2.56 -12.13 -15.23
C SER A 570 -3.25 -10.82 -15.61
N ALA A 571 -4.52 -10.91 -15.98
CA ALA A 571 -5.35 -9.72 -16.23
C ALA A 571 -5.40 -8.78 -15.01
N ASP A 572 -5.30 -9.37 -13.80
CA ASP A 572 -5.30 -8.60 -12.53
C ASP A 572 -4.00 -7.80 -12.31
N TRP A 573 -2.97 -8.06 -13.12
CA TRP A 573 -1.68 -7.37 -13.00
C TRP A 573 -1.53 -6.18 -13.95
N GLU A 574 -2.31 -6.09 -15.01
CA GLU A 574 -2.19 -5.01 -16.00
C GLU A 574 -2.31 -3.64 -15.34
N ASP A 575 -3.16 -3.51 -14.33
CA ASP A 575 -3.33 -2.27 -13.56
C ASP A 575 -2.12 -1.93 -12.66
N GLN A 576 -1.26 -2.90 -12.35
CA GLN A 576 -0.09 -2.71 -11.48
C GLN A 576 1.18 -2.35 -12.25
N PHE A 577 1.17 -2.53 -13.58
CA PHE A 577 2.33 -2.26 -14.43
C PHE A 577 2.06 -1.11 -15.40
N TYR A 578 3.14 -0.49 -15.84
CA TYR A 578 3.13 0.61 -16.79
C TYR A 578 4.06 0.30 -17.95
N LYS A 579 3.59 0.53 -19.16
CA LYS A 579 4.38 0.56 -20.39
C LYS A 579 4.38 1.99 -20.92
N ALA A 580 5.55 2.57 -21.10
CA ALA A 580 5.66 3.88 -21.74
C ALA A 580 5.21 3.77 -23.20
N PRO A 581 4.65 4.84 -23.82
CA PRO A 581 4.27 4.82 -25.25
C PRO A 581 5.40 4.39 -26.18
N ARG A 582 6.64 4.74 -25.83
CA ARG A 582 7.86 4.34 -26.55
C ARG A 582 8.15 2.83 -26.52
N CYS A 583 7.56 2.07 -25.62
CA CYS A 583 7.73 0.61 -25.56
C CYS A 583 7.16 -0.11 -26.78
N ALA A 584 6.21 0.49 -27.50
CA ALA A 584 5.66 -0.07 -28.74
C ALA A 584 6.72 -0.35 -29.84
N GLY A 585 7.90 0.26 -29.76
CA GLY A 585 9.03 -0.02 -30.67
C GLY A 585 10.06 -1.01 -30.14
N CYS A 586 9.84 -1.58 -28.94
CA CYS A 586 10.76 -2.50 -28.30
C CYS A 586 10.59 -3.93 -28.80
N SER A 587 11.70 -4.62 -29.12
CA SER A 587 11.64 -6.03 -29.53
C SER A 587 11.05 -6.94 -28.45
N PHE A 588 11.18 -6.53 -27.19
CA PHE A 588 10.71 -7.28 -26.03
C PHE A 588 9.25 -6.98 -25.63
N ASP A 589 8.61 -6.00 -26.27
CA ASP A 589 7.25 -5.54 -25.90
C ASP A 589 6.21 -6.68 -25.82
N PRO A 590 6.17 -7.69 -26.70
CA PRO A 590 5.22 -8.80 -26.60
C PRO A 590 5.42 -9.69 -25.35
N HIS A 591 6.61 -9.69 -24.76
CA HIS A 591 7.02 -10.54 -23.65
C HIS A 591 7.19 -9.79 -22.33
N CYS A 592 7.09 -8.46 -22.34
CA CYS A 592 7.30 -7.62 -21.17
C CYS A 592 5.98 -7.13 -20.61
N VAL A 593 5.81 -7.20 -19.30
CA VAL A 593 4.66 -6.60 -18.62
C VAL A 593 4.87 -5.10 -18.33
N GLY A 594 6.10 -4.60 -18.49
CA GLY A 594 6.46 -3.23 -18.17
C GLY A 594 7.12 -3.09 -16.79
N VAL A 595 7.06 -1.90 -16.25
CA VAL A 595 7.61 -1.51 -14.93
C VAL A 595 6.45 -1.31 -13.97
N ARG A 596 6.66 -1.57 -12.68
CA ARG A 596 5.64 -1.28 -11.67
C ARG A 596 5.18 0.18 -11.78
N ARG A 597 3.88 0.37 -11.83
CA ARG A 597 3.26 1.71 -11.93
C ARG A 597 3.75 2.64 -10.82
N LEU A 598 3.84 2.13 -9.60
CA LEU A 598 4.33 2.88 -8.45
C LEU A 598 5.77 3.38 -8.63
N TYR A 599 6.63 2.62 -9.33
CA TYR A 599 7.97 3.09 -9.68
C TYR A 599 7.91 4.34 -10.55
N VAL A 600 7.10 4.28 -11.61
CA VAL A 600 6.96 5.39 -12.57
C VAL A 600 6.31 6.61 -11.93
N GLU A 601 5.31 6.42 -11.10
CA GLU A 601 4.66 7.48 -10.32
C GLU A 601 5.64 8.15 -9.34
N THR A 602 6.66 7.40 -8.88
CA THR A 602 7.65 7.90 -7.93
C THR A 602 8.85 8.57 -8.61
N TYR A 603 9.41 7.92 -9.63
CA TYR A 603 10.70 8.29 -10.24
C TYR A 603 10.58 8.75 -11.70
N GLY A 604 9.38 8.69 -12.28
CA GLY A 604 9.16 8.92 -13.71
C GLY A 604 9.54 7.71 -14.56
N ASP A 605 9.41 7.87 -15.87
CA ASP A 605 9.64 6.80 -16.84
C ASP A 605 10.91 6.99 -17.71
N ALA A 606 11.77 7.96 -17.36
CA ALA A 606 12.96 8.31 -18.17
C ALA A 606 13.95 7.14 -18.34
N GLU A 607 14.03 6.26 -17.32
CA GLU A 607 14.91 5.07 -17.33
C GLU A 607 14.37 3.93 -18.22
N ILE A 608 13.12 3.99 -18.69
CA ILE A 608 12.55 3.01 -19.61
C ILE A 608 13.08 3.29 -21.01
N VAL A 609 14.12 2.61 -21.42
CA VAL A 609 14.75 2.78 -22.73
C VAL A 609 14.48 1.56 -23.61
N PRO A 610 13.54 1.62 -24.56
CA PRO A 610 13.29 0.53 -25.49
C PRO A 610 14.55 0.14 -26.28
N PHE A 611 14.71 -1.13 -26.55
CA PHE A 611 15.82 -1.64 -27.34
C PHE A 611 15.35 -2.52 -28.49
N ARG A 612 16.22 -2.69 -29.50
CA ARG A 612 15.99 -3.62 -30.61
C ARG A 612 17.02 -4.72 -30.55
N ALA A 613 16.57 -5.96 -30.51
CA ALA A 613 17.39 -7.15 -30.54
C ALA A 613 16.71 -8.23 -31.36
N ASP A 614 17.50 -9.10 -31.97
CA ASP A 614 17.00 -10.31 -32.59
C ASP A 614 16.73 -11.37 -31.48
N LEU A 615 15.46 -11.55 -31.14
CA LEU A 615 15.04 -12.54 -30.14
C LEU A 615 15.12 -13.99 -30.66
N ALA A 616 15.31 -14.19 -31.97
CA ALA A 616 15.53 -15.48 -32.60
C ALA A 616 17.00 -15.90 -32.63
N ALA A 617 17.94 -14.99 -32.27
CA ALA A 617 19.34 -15.31 -32.16
C ALA A 617 19.55 -16.52 -31.23
N PRO A 618 20.41 -17.49 -31.58
CA PRO A 618 20.61 -18.67 -30.74
C PRO A 618 21.10 -18.26 -29.36
N ALA A 619 20.52 -18.90 -28.34
CA ALA A 619 20.97 -18.75 -26.98
C ALA A 619 22.48 -18.99 -26.90
N ASN A 620 23.21 -18.19 -26.14
CA ASN A 620 24.61 -18.43 -25.88
C ASN A 620 24.74 -19.88 -25.33
N PRO A 621 25.51 -20.76 -25.95
CA PRO A 621 25.59 -22.17 -25.55
C PRO A 621 26.17 -22.38 -24.14
N THR A 622 26.76 -21.33 -23.55
CA THR A 622 27.20 -21.33 -22.16
C THR A 622 26.11 -20.91 -21.16
N LEU A 623 24.97 -20.42 -21.67
CA LEU A 623 23.83 -20.12 -20.81
C LEU A 623 23.26 -21.43 -20.25
N ILE A 624 23.38 -21.56 -18.95
CA ILE A 624 22.56 -22.45 -18.17
C ILE A 624 21.16 -21.84 -18.21
N GLU A 625 20.21 -22.52 -18.86
CA GLU A 625 18.82 -22.17 -18.71
C GLU A 625 18.55 -22.12 -17.21
N ALA A 626 18.17 -20.95 -16.69
CA ALA A 626 17.64 -20.88 -15.32
C ALA A 626 16.57 -21.97 -15.26
N PRO A 627 16.54 -22.81 -14.17
CA PRO A 627 15.67 -23.96 -14.14
C PRO A 627 14.26 -23.50 -14.44
N THR A 628 13.85 -23.70 -15.68
CA THR A 628 12.51 -23.45 -16.13
C THR A 628 11.69 -24.52 -15.46
N VAL A 629 10.85 -24.15 -14.53
CA VAL A 629 9.81 -25.02 -13.97
C VAL A 629 8.77 -25.24 -15.08
N THR A 630 9.16 -25.90 -16.16
CA THR A 630 8.23 -26.25 -17.24
C THR A 630 7.58 -27.59 -16.99
N ASP A 631 8.08 -28.44 -16.11
CA ASP A 631 7.51 -29.78 -15.87
C ASP A 631 7.62 -30.25 -14.40
N GLY A 632 7.61 -29.34 -13.42
CA GLY A 632 7.62 -29.74 -12.00
C GLY A 632 8.87 -30.51 -11.56
N ALA A 633 9.83 -30.74 -12.45
CA ALA A 633 11.17 -31.18 -12.13
C ALA A 633 12.12 -30.01 -12.36
N LEU A 634 12.98 -29.71 -11.42
CA LEU A 634 14.22 -29.02 -11.73
C LEU A 634 14.85 -29.80 -12.87
N VAL A 635 14.89 -29.24 -14.06
CA VAL A 635 15.71 -29.79 -15.13
C VAL A 635 17.13 -29.68 -14.60
N THR A 636 17.64 -30.80 -14.10
CA THR A 636 19.05 -30.98 -13.82
C THR A 636 19.73 -30.60 -15.11
N LEU A 637 20.57 -29.57 -15.08
CA LEU A 637 21.35 -29.15 -16.23
C LEU A 637 22.25 -30.33 -16.63
N ARG A 638 21.73 -31.21 -17.48
CA ARG A 638 22.53 -32.25 -18.09
C ARG A 638 23.46 -31.53 -19.06
N ARG A 639 24.78 -31.67 -18.84
CA ARG A 639 25.78 -31.35 -19.88
C ARG A 639 25.26 -31.92 -21.19
N ARG A 640 25.13 -31.08 -22.21
CA ARG A 640 24.99 -31.62 -23.57
C ARG A 640 26.21 -32.49 -23.81
N LYS A 641 26.01 -33.71 -24.29
CA LYS A 641 27.05 -34.70 -24.58
C LYS A 641 28.13 -34.21 -25.59
N ASP A 642 27.93 -33.05 -26.18
CA ASP A 642 28.70 -32.52 -27.30
C ASP A 642 29.55 -31.28 -26.92
N ASP A 643 29.87 -31.08 -25.63
CA ASP A 643 30.77 -29.99 -25.21
C ASP A 643 32.24 -30.41 -25.48
N PRO A 644 32.93 -29.83 -26.48
CA PRO A 644 34.29 -30.23 -26.85
C PRO A 644 35.36 -29.89 -25.80
N ALA A 645 35.02 -29.22 -24.70
CA ALA A 645 35.92 -28.89 -23.60
C ALA A 645 36.04 -29.97 -22.53
N ALA A 646 35.44 -31.15 -22.71
CA ALA A 646 35.48 -32.26 -21.77
C ALA A 646 36.24 -33.49 -22.30
N ALA A 647 37.43 -33.28 -22.81
CA ALA A 647 38.42 -34.36 -22.95
C ALA A 647 39.43 -34.29 -21.79
N PRO A 648 39.89 -35.45 -21.22
CA PRO A 648 40.62 -35.55 -19.97
C PRO A 648 41.95 -34.82 -19.99
#